data_1178e3696b412fa09e4a789b4185c306
#
_entry.id   1178e3696b412fa09e4a789b4185c306
#
_cell.length_a   1.000
_cell.length_b   1.000
_cell.length_c   1.000
_cell.angle_alpha   90.00
_cell.angle_beta   90.00
_cell.angle_gamma   90.00
#
_symmetry.space_group_name_H-M   'P 1'
#
loop_
_entity.id
_entity.type
_entity.pdbx_description
1 polymer ?
#
loop_
_entity_poly.entity_id
_entity_poly.type
_entity_poly.pdbx_seq_one_letter_code
_entity_poly.pdbx_strand_id
1 'polypeptide(L)'
;MDDEFPRRREKFPFGLAHLGLDAVEREIPADEPPPLAPNAELTQIGKDIRRWDARNKVTGAALYTVDAHQPGMLHAAVLRSPLPHARIRSLDLSPAAALPGVHAVLTVVEPPADGASMVLRYVGQPIAALAADTPALAEAALRLIRVEYDPLPFVVDLDGARQADAPIVYPDSEWQKSPSAGLPAAAGDLPITGNIRGPESKGSRGDIDAGFAAAEIVVDGTYHTQVQTHCCLEPHAIVAAWHEDGLDVWMSTQFTAGVRAQLARHFQLPLSRVRVRAEAVGGGFGSKSQIGLYGRTAVALSRLAKAPVRLVHRRDEEQMDSGNRPSSEQHLRIGARRDGTLTALSLHSYGSAGIAFGAGVGNMATALYRCPHVESLQYDVFTHAGPACPMRGPGNTQGAFALEQGIDELAEKLAMDPLALRDVIDPSPVRREERRMGAERIGWTQGKPPGADQGPIKRGRGMAQSLWSANVQTNAACELRLWRDGRVEVLSSVQDIGTGVGTVLAQVVAEELGLRPEDIHVRIGDTEFPSGPPSYGSRTTASITPPARTAAWQIKEALFRSVASSWQVDPQQLTVQDGWIHLRDAPQRRISWQEAAAALRTDRISAFAGRIDDYAGFRSRSGDAAMALNDLGGVQFAEVAVDTETGVIRVERVLAVQDCGRPINPLQIESQVQGGVLMGVSYALLEERILDIHTGWMLNANLVDYKLTGAWDTPQIEVILLENYQGFSATDAYGVAEPANIATAAAIANAVYNAIGVRMRSLPMTPAKVLHALGAVNGGPR
;
A
#
# COMPACT_ATOMS: atom_id res chain seq x y z
N MET A 1 -9.95 -18.54 -24.38
CA MET A 1 -8.57 -18.29 -24.84
C MET A 1 -7.57 -19.25 -24.18
N ASP A 2 -8.02 -20.42 -23.70
CA ASP A 2 -7.19 -21.34 -22.90
C ASP A 2 -6.56 -22.51 -23.68
N ASP A 3 -6.71 -22.57 -24.99
CA ASP A 3 -6.31 -23.74 -25.80
C ASP A 3 -5.18 -23.49 -26.84
N GLU A 4 -4.53 -22.33 -26.82
CA GLU A 4 -3.58 -21.98 -27.91
C GLU A 4 -2.11 -22.27 -27.61
N PHE A 5 -1.71 -22.58 -26.36
CA PHE A 5 -0.30 -22.84 -26.04
C PHE A 5 -0.10 -24.27 -25.51
N PRO A 6 0.93 -24.99 -26.00
CA PRO A 6 1.27 -26.30 -25.46
C PRO A 6 1.62 -26.15 -23.96
N ARG A 7 1.09 -27.04 -23.14
CA ARG A 7 1.35 -27.10 -21.70
C ARG A 7 2.15 -28.33 -21.35
N ARG A 8 2.91 -28.27 -20.24
CA ARG A 8 3.61 -29.39 -19.65
C ARG A 8 3.37 -29.46 -18.16
N ARG A 9 3.54 -30.64 -17.58
CA ARG A 9 3.45 -30.85 -16.13
C ARG A 9 4.81 -30.74 -15.49
N GLU A 10 4.88 -30.00 -14.39
CA GLU A 10 6.10 -29.81 -13.61
C GLU A 10 5.82 -29.97 -12.12
N LYS A 11 6.84 -30.44 -11.38
CA LYS A 11 6.79 -30.57 -9.93
C LYS A 11 7.44 -29.37 -9.26
N PHE A 12 6.69 -28.67 -8.44
CA PHE A 12 7.15 -27.52 -7.66
C PHE A 12 7.39 -27.89 -6.21
N PRO A 13 8.38 -27.30 -5.52
CA PRO A 13 8.47 -27.34 -4.08
C PRO A 13 7.16 -26.83 -3.45
N PHE A 14 6.71 -27.44 -2.35
CA PHE A 14 5.48 -27.09 -1.68
C PHE A 14 5.60 -27.20 -0.16
N GLY A 15 5.14 -26.18 0.57
CA GLY A 15 5.10 -26.14 2.02
C GLY A 15 6.09 -25.15 2.62
N LEU A 16 6.24 -25.21 3.95
CA LEU A 16 7.15 -24.38 4.72
C LEU A 16 8.55 -25.01 4.77
N ALA A 17 9.56 -24.30 4.29
CA ALA A 17 10.90 -24.85 4.09
C ALA A 17 11.51 -25.46 5.36
N HIS A 18 11.31 -24.84 6.53
CA HIS A 18 11.86 -25.31 7.80
C HIS A 18 11.15 -26.54 8.39
N LEU A 19 9.96 -26.90 7.87
CA LEU A 19 9.23 -28.11 8.26
C LEU A 19 9.46 -29.28 7.29
N GLY A 20 10.19 -29.04 6.20
CA GLY A 20 10.37 -29.98 5.10
C GLY A 20 9.41 -29.68 3.94
N LEU A 21 9.91 -29.92 2.72
CA LEU A 21 9.16 -29.64 1.51
C LEU A 21 8.62 -30.91 0.87
N ASP A 22 7.35 -30.85 0.48
CA ASP A 22 6.73 -31.76 -0.46
C ASP A 22 6.86 -31.24 -1.89
N ALA A 23 6.25 -31.94 -2.85
CA ALA A 23 6.14 -31.52 -4.24
C ALA A 23 4.69 -31.46 -4.67
N VAL A 24 4.32 -30.42 -5.43
CA VAL A 24 3.00 -30.28 -6.04
C VAL A 24 3.12 -30.23 -7.56
N GLU A 25 2.28 -30.95 -8.27
CA GLU A 25 2.23 -30.87 -9.74
C GLU A 25 1.40 -29.67 -10.19
N ARG A 26 1.93 -28.95 -11.20
CA ARG A 26 1.26 -27.85 -11.88
C ARG A 26 1.36 -28.01 -13.40
N GLU A 27 0.32 -27.61 -14.12
CA GLU A 27 0.39 -27.43 -15.57
C GLU A 27 0.86 -26.01 -15.88
N ILE A 28 1.98 -25.90 -16.59
CA ILE A 28 2.56 -24.63 -17.00
C ILE A 28 2.66 -24.56 -18.53
N PRO A 29 2.66 -23.33 -19.12
CA PRO A 29 2.97 -23.16 -20.54
C PRO A 29 4.36 -23.69 -20.88
N ALA A 30 4.51 -24.29 -22.06
CA ALA A 30 5.79 -24.91 -22.47
C ALA A 30 6.91 -23.88 -22.68
N ASP A 31 6.57 -22.61 -22.91
CA ASP A 31 7.49 -21.48 -23.09
C ASP A 31 7.85 -20.74 -21.77
N GLU A 32 7.35 -21.23 -20.63
CA GLU A 32 7.71 -20.76 -19.29
C GLU A 32 8.92 -21.53 -18.74
N PRO A 33 9.74 -20.93 -17.86
CA PRO A 33 10.88 -21.61 -17.25
C PRO A 33 10.44 -22.75 -16.32
N PRO A 34 11.31 -23.79 -16.11
CA PRO A 34 11.05 -24.83 -15.13
C PRO A 34 11.01 -24.24 -13.71
N PRO A 35 10.45 -24.97 -12.71
CA PRO A 35 10.41 -24.52 -11.32
C PRO A 35 11.80 -24.13 -10.79
N LEU A 36 11.85 -23.09 -9.96
CA LEU A 36 13.05 -22.81 -9.17
C LEU A 36 13.21 -23.83 -8.05
N ALA A 37 14.43 -24.24 -7.79
CA ALA A 37 14.82 -24.98 -6.60
C ALA A 37 14.51 -24.17 -5.31
N PRO A 38 14.48 -24.79 -4.13
CA PRO A 38 14.41 -24.07 -2.86
C PRO A 38 15.53 -23.04 -2.71
N ASN A 39 15.28 -21.95 -1.97
CA ASN A 39 16.24 -20.84 -1.82
C ASN A 39 17.62 -21.27 -1.30
N ALA A 40 17.69 -22.35 -0.52
CA ALA A 40 18.94 -22.89 -0.01
C ALA A 40 19.91 -23.32 -1.14
N GLU A 41 19.37 -23.72 -2.29
CA GLU A 41 20.11 -24.20 -3.46
C GLU A 41 20.41 -23.08 -4.48
N LEU A 42 19.82 -21.87 -4.31
CA LEU A 42 19.96 -20.74 -5.21
C LEU A 42 21.12 -19.83 -4.80
N THR A 43 21.67 -19.12 -5.78
CA THR A 43 22.88 -18.30 -5.60
C THR A 43 22.60 -16.82 -5.35
N GLN A 44 21.54 -16.29 -5.96
CA GLN A 44 21.15 -14.88 -5.87
C GLN A 44 19.83 -14.70 -5.13
N ILE A 45 18.80 -15.49 -5.45
CA ILE A 45 17.50 -15.44 -4.79
C ILE A 45 17.63 -15.97 -3.36
N GLY A 46 16.94 -15.31 -2.41
CA GLY A 46 17.03 -15.65 -0.98
C GLY A 46 18.27 -15.12 -0.30
N LYS A 47 19.04 -14.26 -0.94
CA LYS A 47 20.26 -13.65 -0.39
C LYS A 47 20.04 -12.17 -0.08
N ASP A 48 20.78 -11.67 0.93
CA ASP A 48 20.77 -10.27 1.36
C ASP A 48 21.58 -9.43 0.39
N ILE A 49 20.93 -8.91 -0.63
CA ILE A 49 21.56 -8.02 -1.62
C ILE A 49 21.18 -6.57 -1.29
N ARG A 50 22.18 -5.70 -1.20
CA ARG A 50 21.97 -4.26 -1.02
C ARG A 50 21.24 -3.66 -2.21
N ARG A 51 20.44 -2.62 -1.96
CA ARG A 51 19.72 -1.92 -3.02
C ARG A 51 20.67 -1.40 -4.10
N TRP A 52 20.33 -1.66 -5.37
CA TRP A 52 21.09 -1.19 -6.53
C TRP A 52 21.18 0.36 -6.60
N ASP A 53 20.14 1.05 -6.14
CA ASP A 53 20.01 2.51 -6.13
C ASP A 53 20.48 3.18 -4.82
N ALA A 54 20.93 2.40 -3.83
CA ALA A 54 21.28 2.91 -2.51
C ALA A 54 22.35 4.01 -2.57
N ARG A 55 23.41 3.80 -3.37
CA ARG A 55 24.49 4.80 -3.52
C ARG A 55 23.95 6.12 -4.05
N ASN A 56 23.15 6.09 -5.12
CA ASN A 56 22.60 7.29 -5.73
C ASN A 56 21.71 8.06 -4.74
N LYS A 57 20.95 7.36 -3.91
CA LYS A 57 20.08 7.97 -2.89
C LYS A 57 20.89 8.64 -1.78
N VAL A 58 21.88 7.95 -1.22
CA VAL A 58 22.65 8.52 -0.08
C VAL A 58 23.66 9.59 -0.50
N THR A 59 24.02 9.65 -1.77
CA THR A 59 24.91 10.71 -2.32
C THR A 59 24.18 11.88 -2.95
N GLY A 60 22.83 11.84 -3.01
CA GLY A 60 22.00 12.86 -3.65
C GLY A 60 22.02 12.82 -5.19
N ALA A 61 22.51 11.72 -5.79
CA ALA A 61 22.51 11.54 -7.24
C ALA A 61 21.20 10.96 -7.79
N ALA A 62 20.32 10.44 -6.93
CA ALA A 62 19.00 9.98 -7.33
C ALA A 62 18.11 11.19 -7.66
N LEU A 63 17.45 11.14 -8.82
CA LEU A 63 16.56 12.20 -9.29
C LEU A 63 15.12 11.86 -8.92
N TYR A 64 14.53 12.67 -8.06
CA TYR A 64 13.11 12.64 -7.75
C TYR A 64 12.34 13.59 -8.68
N THR A 65 11.02 13.56 -8.64
CA THR A 65 10.22 14.43 -9.51
C THR A 65 10.49 15.92 -9.30
N VAL A 66 10.76 16.34 -8.07
CA VAL A 66 11.11 17.74 -7.76
C VAL A 66 12.44 18.19 -8.35
N ASP A 67 13.32 17.25 -8.68
CA ASP A 67 14.65 17.51 -9.27
C ASP A 67 14.58 17.56 -10.80
N ALA A 68 13.46 17.12 -11.41
CA ALA A 68 13.30 17.16 -12.86
C ALA A 68 13.31 18.63 -13.33
N HIS A 69 14.19 18.93 -14.28
CA HIS A 69 14.34 20.27 -14.85
C HIS A 69 14.20 20.23 -16.36
N GLN A 70 13.46 21.19 -16.91
CA GLN A 70 13.29 21.39 -18.35
C GLN A 70 13.65 22.82 -18.72
N PRO A 71 14.25 23.05 -19.88
CA PRO A 71 14.52 24.42 -20.37
C PRO A 71 13.26 25.27 -20.42
N GLY A 72 13.30 26.49 -19.88
CA GLY A 72 12.16 27.41 -19.84
C GLY A 72 11.01 26.98 -18.91
N MET A 73 11.30 26.12 -17.94
CA MET A 73 10.30 25.59 -17.00
C MET A 73 9.74 26.67 -16.06
N LEU A 74 8.41 26.74 -16.00
CA LEU A 74 7.63 27.59 -15.12
C LEU A 74 7.27 26.86 -13.82
N HIS A 75 6.90 27.66 -12.82
CA HIS A 75 6.52 27.19 -11.49
C HIS A 75 5.04 27.45 -11.25
N ALA A 76 4.28 26.41 -10.97
CA ALA A 76 2.86 26.53 -10.65
C ALA A 76 2.63 26.69 -9.15
N ALA A 77 1.57 27.44 -8.82
CA ALA A 77 1.01 27.55 -7.48
C ALA A 77 -0.52 27.45 -7.55
N VAL A 78 -1.14 26.98 -6.46
CA VAL A 78 -2.58 26.69 -6.39
C VAL A 78 -3.23 27.53 -5.30
N LEU A 79 -4.23 28.32 -5.67
CA LEU A 79 -5.11 29.01 -4.73
C LEU A 79 -6.09 28.00 -4.14
N ARG A 80 -6.17 27.94 -2.82
CA ARG A 80 -6.99 27.00 -2.07
C ARG A 80 -8.03 27.67 -1.19
N SER A 81 -9.12 26.97 -0.93
CA SER A 81 -10.19 27.43 -0.06
C SER A 81 -9.69 27.69 1.36
N PRO A 82 -9.93 28.86 1.93
CA PRO A 82 -9.74 29.12 3.35
C PRO A 82 -10.95 28.69 4.20
N LEU A 83 -12.06 28.30 3.57
CA LEU A 83 -13.33 27.96 4.23
C LEU A 83 -13.68 26.49 4.04
N PRO A 84 -14.27 25.86 5.07
CA PRO A 84 -14.65 24.45 5.00
C PRO A 84 -15.88 24.21 4.09
N HIS A 85 -16.76 25.20 3.98
CA HIS A 85 -17.93 25.16 3.10
C HIS A 85 -18.31 26.56 2.67
N ALA A 86 -18.32 26.81 1.37
CA ALA A 86 -18.67 28.12 0.84
C ALA A 86 -19.14 28.02 -0.63
N ARG A 87 -19.93 28.98 -1.04
CA ARG A 87 -20.19 29.23 -2.46
C ARG A 87 -19.28 30.34 -2.94
N ILE A 88 -18.65 30.18 -4.09
CA ILE A 88 -17.89 31.26 -4.75
C ILE A 88 -18.92 32.17 -5.46
N ARG A 89 -19.02 33.42 -5.01
CA ARG A 89 -19.87 34.45 -5.60
C ARG A 89 -19.23 35.08 -6.81
N SER A 90 -17.95 35.40 -6.70
CA SER A 90 -17.14 35.92 -7.79
C SER A 90 -15.69 35.45 -7.71
N LEU A 91 -15.07 35.27 -8.85
CA LEU A 91 -13.67 34.88 -8.99
C LEU A 91 -13.02 35.71 -10.10
N ASP A 92 -12.13 36.63 -9.73
CA ASP A 92 -11.40 37.50 -10.67
C ASP A 92 -9.92 37.10 -10.73
N LEU A 93 -9.54 36.46 -11.82
CA LEU A 93 -8.16 36.01 -12.10
C LEU A 93 -7.34 37.09 -12.82
N SER A 94 -7.98 38.16 -13.31
CA SER A 94 -7.35 39.15 -14.20
C SER A 94 -6.16 39.90 -13.56
N PRO A 95 -6.16 40.27 -12.26
CA PRO A 95 -5.00 40.94 -11.67
C PRO A 95 -3.76 40.02 -11.62
N ALA A 96 -3.94 38.73 -11.39
CA ALA A 96 -2.84 37.77 -11.42
C ALA A 96 -2.34 37.52 -12.85
N ALA A 97 -3.27 37.40 -13.82
CA ALA A 97 -2.93 37.19 -15.22
C ALA A 97 -2.19 38.38 -15.84
N ALA A 98 -2.42 39.59 -15.34
CA ALA A 98 -1.76 40.81 -15.83
C ALA A 98 -0.36 41.02 -15.25
N LEU A 99 0.06 40.25 -14.23
CA LEU A 99 1.36 40.41 -13.60
C LEU A 99 2.48 39.93 -14.54
N PRO A 100 3.48 40.78 -14.87
CA PRO A 100 4.61 40.37 -15.71
C PRO A 100 5.32 39.12 -15.16
N GLY A 101 5.58 38.14 -16.02
CA GLY A 101 6.17 36.86 -15.67
C GLY A 101 5.16 35.79 -15.21
N VAL A 102 3.87 36.09 -15.22
CA VAL A 102 2.79 35.09 -15.16
C VAL A 102 2.39 34.71 -16.57
N HIS A 103 2.43 33.42 -16.91
CA HIS A 103 2.22 32.92 -18.28
C HIS A 103 0.90 32.17 -18.48
N ALA A 104 0.32 31.63 -17.44
CA ALA A 104 -0.97 30.96 -17.48
C ALA A 104 -1.69 31.08 -16.14
N VAL A 105 -3.01 31.25 -16.19
CA VAL A 105 -3.91 31.23 -15.05
C VAL A 105 -5.17 30.46 -15.45
N LEU A 106 -5.68 29.58 -14.58
CA LEU A 106 -6.92 28.85 -14.82
C LEU A 106 -7.73 28.62 -13.53
N THR A 107 -9.02 28.41 -13.70
CA THR A 107 -9.90 27.93 -12.64
C THR A 107 -9.77 26.42 -12.53
N VAL A 108 -9.56 25.89 -11.33
CA VAL A 108 -9.43 24.45 -11.04
C VAL A 108 -10.80 23.83 -10.72
N VAL A 109 -11.65 24.56 -10.00
CA VAL A 109 -13.04 24.15 -9.75
C VAL A 109 -13.84 24.40 -11.02
N GLU A 110 -14.33 23.33 -11.64
CA GLU A 110 -15.21 23.47 -12.80
C GLU A 110 -16.57 24.03 -12.34
N PRO A 111 -17.07 25.09 -12.98
CA PRO A 111 -18.43 25.53 -12.74
C PRO A 111 -19.40 24.42 -13.18
N PRO A 112 -20.50 24.17 -12.42
CA PRO A 112 -21.53 23.24 -12.85
C PRO A 112 -22.07 23.59 -14.25
N ALA A 113 -22.41 22.57 -15.04
CA ALA A 113 -22.87 22.74 -16.41
C ALA A 113 -24.16 23.58 -16.56
N ASP A 114 -24.93 23.71 -15.49
CA ASP A 114 -26.17 24.50 -15.42
C ASP A 114 -25.95 25.95 -15.00
N GLY A 115 -24.68 26.41 -14.91
CA GLY A 115 -24.34 27.76 -14.49
C GLY A 115 -24.53 28.03 -12.97
N ALA A 116 -24.76 26.99 -12.17
CA ALA A 116 -24.81 27.12 -10.72
C ALA A 116 -23.46 27.59 -10.15
N SER A 117 -23.49 28.17 -8.96
CA SER A 117 -22.29 28.67 -8.30
C SER A 117 -21.37 27.52 -7.88
N MET A 118 -20.06 27.70 -8.01
CA MET A 118 -19.04 26.75 -7.53
C MET A 118 -19.11 26.60 -6.01
N VAL A 119 -19.20 25.37 -5.51
CA VAL A 119 -19.28 25.06 -4.08
C VAL A 119 -17.99 24.43 -3.60
N LEU A 120 -17.40 25.01 -2.58
CA LEU A 120 -16.24 24.49 -1.85
C LEU A 120 -16.71 23.67 -0.66
N ARG A 121 -16.04 22.53 -0.39
CA ARG A 121 -16.49 21.56 0.61
C ARG A 121 -15.47 21.23 1.70
N TYR A 122 -14.24 21.77 1.62
CA TYR A 122 -13.24 21.62 2.67
C TYR A 122 -12.15 22.69 2.59
N VAL A 123 -11.52 22.98 3.73
CA VAL A 123 -10.33 23.85 3.78
C VAL A 123 -9.18 23.19 3.02
N GLY A 124 -8.56 23.94 2.12
CA GLY A 124 -7.50 23.42 1.26
C GLY A 124 -7.98 22.94 -0.11
N GLN A 125 -9.27 22.94 -0.41
CA GLN A 125 -9.77 22.59 -1.75
C GLN A 125 -9.24 23.55 -2.80
N PRO A 126 -8.64 23.05 -3.92
CA PRO A 126 -8.14 23.89 -4.99
C PRO A 126 -9.23 24.74 -5.65
N ILE A 127 -8.96 26.01 -5.91
CA ILE A 127 -9.90 26.98 -6.54
C ILE A 127 -9.37 27.39 -7.91
N ALA A 128 -8.14 27.89 -7.97
CA ALA A 128 -7.48 28.36 -9.17
C ALA A 128 -6.00 28.02 -9.13
N ALA A 129 -5.35 28.04 -10.28
CA ALA A 129 -3.92 27.79 -10.36
C ALA A 129 -3.28 28.70 -11.40
N LEU A 130 -1.99 28.97 -11.24
CA LEU A 130 -1.24 29.75 -12.20
C LEU A 130 0.19 29.21 -12.38
N ALA A 131 0.86 29.63 -13.45
CA ALA A 131 2.25 29.31 -13.74
C ALA A 131 3.03 30.59 -14.01
N ALA A 132 4.18 30.75 -13.33
CA ALA A 132 5.02 31.93 -13.41
C ALA A 132 6.51 31.55 -13.50
N ASP A 133 7.37 32.54 -13.81
CA ASP A 133 8.83 32.36 -14.00
C ASP A 133 9.53 31.81 -12.76
N THR A 134 9.07 32.17 -11.56
CA THR A 134 9.69 31.72 -10.30
C THR A 134 8.63 31.34 -9.27
N PRO A 135 8.96 30.45 -8.29
CA PRO A 135 8.05 30.10 -7.20
C PRO A 135 7.58 31.32 -6.42
N ALA A 136 8.47 32.28 -6.13
CA ALA A 136 8.13 33.50 -5.40
C ALA A 136 7.13 34.38 -6.15
N LEU A 137 7.30 34.50 -7.47
CA LEU A 137 6.35 35.23 -8.32
C LEU A 137 4.99 34.52 -8.39
N ALA A 138 4.98 33.18 -8.47
CA ALA A 138 3.75 32.41 -8.46
C ALA A 138 2.97 32.63 -7.15
N GLU A 139 3.62 32.59 -6.00
CA GLU A 139 3.00 32.87 -4.70
C GLU A 139 2.52 34.32 -4.58
N ALA A 140 3.28 35.29 -5.10
CA ALA A 140 2.85 36.70 -5.12
C ALA A 140 1.62 36.90 -6.01
N ALA A 141 1.58 36.26 -7.17
CA ALA A 141 0.46 36.34 -8.11
C ALA A 141 -0.83 35.73 -7.53
N LEU A 142 -0.74 34.61 -6.78
CA LEU A 142 -1.92 34.03 -6.11
C LEU A 142 -2.63 35.02 -5.20
N ARG A 143 -1.88 35.89 -4.50
CA ARG A 143 -2.45 36.91 -3.59
C ARG A 143 -3.21 38.04 -4.34
N LEU A 144 -3.05 38.16 -5.64
CA LEU A 144 -3.76 39.13 -6.48
C LEU A 144 -5.10 38.58 -6.97
N ILE A 145 -5.33 37.27 -6.92
CA ILE A 145 -6.61 36.66 -7.26
C ILE A 145 -7.65 37.10 -6.23
N ARG A 146 -8.76 37.63 -6.71
CA ARG A 146 -9.85 38.09 -5.85
C ARG A 146 -10.97 37.04 -5.86
N VAL A 147 -11.36 36.61 -4.68
CA VAL A 147 -12.47 35.65 -4.49
C VAL A 147 -13.44 36.22 -3.48
N GLU A 148 -14.71 36.27 -3.85
CA GLU A 148 -15.79 36.55 -2.92
C GLU A 148 -16.53 35.27 -2.55
N TYR A 149 -16.64 35.03 -1.25
CA TYR A 149 -17.26 33.84 -0.71
C TYR A 149 -18.59 34.14 -0.03
N ASP A 150 -19.57 33.27 -0.21
CA ASP A 150 -20.73 33.12 0.67
C ASP A 150 -20.48 31.92 1.57
N PRO A 151 -20.12 32.10 2.85
CA PRO A 151 -19.94 31.00 3.78
C PRO A 151 -21.25 30.23 3.99
N LEU A 152 -21.12 28.89 4.08
CA LEU A 152 -22.25 27.98 4.29
C LEU A 152 -22.03 27.20 5.60
N PRO A 153 -23.11 26.71 6.24
CA PRO A 153 -22.99 25.81 7.38
C PRO A 153 -22.16 24.57 7.02
N PHE A 154 -21.38 24.06 7.96
CA PHE A 154 -20.50 22.92 7.74
C PHE A 154 -20.41 21.99 8.96
N VAL A 155 -19.89 20.78 8.73
CA VAL A 155 -19.58 19.78 9.75
C VAL A 155 -18.31 19.03 9.34
N VAL A 156 -17.35 18.87 10.26
CA VAL A 156 -16.03 18.27 9.94
C VAL A 156 -15.76 16.97 10.71
N ASP A 157 -16.55 16.67 11.73
CA ASP A 157 -16.39 15.48 12.58
C ASP A 157 -17.46 14.43 12.28
N LEU A 158 -17.12 13.17 12.63
CA LEU A 158 -17.95 12.01 12.36
C LEU A 158 -19.30 12.05 13.11
N ASP A 159 -19.28 12.46 14.37
CA ASP A 159 -20.45 12.43 15.24
C ASP A 159 -21.42 13.54 14.90
N GLY A 160 -20.92 14.74 14.67
CA GLY A 160 -21.71 15.88 14.21
C GLY A 160 -22.36 15.61 12.86
N ALA A 161 -21.67 14.97 11.93
CA ALA A 161 -22.19 14.69 10.59
C ALA A 161 -23.33 13.66 10.56
N ARG A 162 -23.47 12.84 11.60
CA ARG A 162 -24.58 11.86 11.75
C ARG A 162 -25.83 12.43 12.41
N GLN A 163 -25.78 13.65 12.92
CA GLN A 163 -26.96 14.29 13.52
C GLN A 163 -28.03 14.58 12.46
N ALA A 164 -29.28 14.53 12.85
CA ALA A 164 -30.42 14.73 11.94
C ALA A 164 -30.49 16.13 11.33
N ASP A 165 -29.93 17.13 12.01
CA ASP A 165 -29.89 18.54 11.64
C ASP A 165 -28.50 18.96 11.09
N ALA A 166 -27.60 18.00 10.85
CA ALA A 166 -26.27 18.27 10.32
C ALA A 166 -26.31 18.96 8.95
N PRO A 167 -25.42 19.92 8.70
CA PRO A 167 -25.24 20.48 7.36
C PRO A 167 -24.92 19.38 6.33
N ILE A 168 -25.67 19.33 5.24
CA ILE A 168 -25.54 18.32 4.20
C ILE A 168 -24.34 18.65 3.29
N VAL A 169 -23.42 17.69 3.14
CA VAL A 169 -22.22 17.84 2.29
C VAL A 169 -22.58 17.75 0.80
N TYR A 170 -23.46 16.84 0.43
CA TYR A 170 -23.92 16.60 -0.92
C TYR A 170 -25.45 16.61 -1.02
N PRO A 171 -26.07 17.78 -1.21
CA PRO A 171 -27.49 17.84 -1.52
C PRO A 171 -27.74 17.22 -2.91
N ASP A 172 -28.88 16.56 -3.08
CA ASP A 172 -29.41 16.10 -4.39
C ASP A 172 -28.46 15.22 -5.23
N SER A 173 -27.72 14.32 -4.61
CA SER A 173 -26.80 13.38 -5.31
C SER A 173 -25.61 14.03 -6.05
N GLU A 174 -25.23 15.25 -5.71
CA GLU A 174 -24.05 15.93 -6.30
C GLU A 174 -22.72 15.19 -6.05
N TRP A 175 -22.68 14.26 -5.11
CA TRP A 175 -21.48 13.43 -4.85
C TRP A 175 -21.00 12.65 -6.08
N GLN A 176 -21.92 12.28 -7.01
CA GLN A 176 -21.58 11.60 -8.27
C GLN A 176 -20.72 12.49 -9.21
N LYS A 177 -20.83 13.80 -9.04
CA LYS A 177 -20.10 14.80 -9.84
C LYS A 177 -18.81 15.27 -9.17
N SER A 178 -18.57 14.86 -7.90
CA SER A 178 -17.34 15.26 -7.18
C SER A 178 -16.13 14.63 -7.85
N PRO A 179 -15.08 15.39 -8.16
CA PRO A 179 -13.80 14.84 -8.53
C PRO A 179 -13.16 14.22 -7.27
N SER A 180 -13.64 13.04 -6.86
CA SER A 180 -13.05 12.32 -5.76
C SER A 180 -11.58 12.06 -6.08
N ALA A 181 -10.70 12.47 -5.20
CA ALA A 181 -9.28 12.19 -5.31
C ALA A 181 -9.10 10.66 -5.33
N GLY A 182 -9.03 10.10 -6.52
CA GLY A 182 -8.43 8.81 -6.74
C GLY A 182 -9.20 7.54 -6.38
N LEU A 183 -10.51 7.57 -6.15
CA LEU A 183 -11.27 6.33 -5.97
C LEU A 183 -11.91 5.86 -7.28
N PRO A 184 -11.88 4.54 -7.58
CA PRO A 184 -12.50 4.01 -8.78
C PRO A 184 -14.02 4.26 -8.78
N ALA A 185 -14.58 4.45 -9.97
CA ALA A 185 -16.02 4.61 -10.22
C ALA A 185 -16.89 3.38 -9.86
N ALA A 186 -16.40 2.49 -9.02
CA ALA A 186 -17.01 1.22 -8.63
C ALA A 186 -17.71 1.27 -7.25
N ALA A 187 -17.97 2.45 -6.71
CA ALA A 187 -18.90 2.56 -5.59
C ALA A 187 -20.31 2.44 -6.15
N GLY A 188 -20.91 1.25 -6.03
CA GLY A 188 -22.29 1.00 -6.42
C GLY A 188 -23.26 2.04 -5.83
N ASP A 189 -24.46 2.10 -6.38
CA ASP A 189 -25.55 2.96 -5.91
C ASP A 189 -26.04 2.51 -4.53
N LEU A 190 -25.28 2.89 -3.49
CA LEU A 190 -25.72 2.69 -2.10
C LEU A 190 -26.64 3.86 -1.68
N PRO A 191 -27.66 3.59 -0.87
CA PRO A 191 -28.55 4.63 -0.38
C PRO A 191 -27.80 5.69 0.42
N ILE A 192 -28.25 6.96 0.30
CA ILE A 192 -27.73 8.08 1.08
C ILE A 192 -28.88 8.67 1.87
N THR A 193 -28.68 8.84 3.18
CA THR A 193 -29.61 9.53 4.08
C THR A 193 -28.81 10.57 4.88
N GLY A 194 -29.11 11.85 4.65
CA GLY A 194 -28.29 12.92 5.21
C GLY A 194 -26.85 12.84 4.68
N ASN A 195 -25.89 12.75 5.58
CA ASN A 195 -24.47 12.56 5.24
C ASN A 195 -24.04 11.10 5.27
N ILE A 196 -24.95 10.15 5.48
CA ILE A 196 -24.61 8.72 5.63
C ILE A 196 -24.93 7.97 4.35
N ARG A 197 -23.91 7.34 3.76
CA ARG A 197 -24.01 6.45 2.60
C ARG A 197 -23.81 5.01 3.01
N GLY A 198 -24.72 4.13 2.67
CA GLY A 198 -24.68 2.71 3.02
C GLY A 198 -26.01 2.16 3.49
N PRO A 199 -26.05 0.93 4.06
CA PRO A 199 -24.87 0.13 4.36
C PRO A 199 -24.27 -0.57 3.12
N GLU A 200 -22.95 -0.72 3.08
CA GLU A 200 -22.30 -1.75 2.29
C GLU A 200 -22.24 -3.04 3.14
N SER A 201 -22.82 -4.12 2.61
CA SER A 201 -22.87 -5.43 3.28
C SER A 201 -22.02 -6.44 2.53
N LYS A 202 -20.70 -6.35 2.68
CA LYS A 202 -19.75 -7.22 1.99
C LYS A 202 -19.25 -8.34 2.90
N GLY A 203 -19.34 -9.58 2.43
CA GLY A 203 -18.84 -10.75 3.16
C GLY A 203 -19.79 -11.26 4.26
N SER A 204 -21.00 -10.72 4.36
CA SER A 204 -22.06 -11.25 5.25
C SER A 204 -22.51 -12.63 4.81
N ARG A 205 -22.79 -13.53 5.76
CA ARG A 205 -23.21 -14.92 5.52
C ARG A 205 -23.96 -15.52 6.71
N GLY A 206 -24.75 -16.54 6.44
CA GLY A 206 -25.54 -17.25 7.46
C GLY A 206 -26.70 -16.42 8.03
N ASP A 207 -27.10 -16.74 9.25
CA ASP A 207 -28.17 -16.06 10.02
C ASP A 207 -27.57 -15.56 11.34
N ILE A 208 -27.42 -14.25 11.47
CA ILE A 208 -26.73 -13.62 12.61
C ILE A 208 -27.47 -13.82 13.92
N ASP A 209 -28.81 -13.79 13.90
CA ASP A 209 -29.62 -13.96 15.09
C ASP A 209 -29.56 -15.41 15.60
N ALA A 210 -29.64 -16.38 14.71
CA ALA A 210 -29.43 -17.79 15.05
C ALA A 210 -28.03 -18.05 15.60
N GLY A 211 -27.00 -17.37 15.02
CA GLY A 211 -25.62 -17.43 15.49
C GLY A 211 -25.44 -16.92 16.91
N PHE A 212 -26.04 -15.77 17.27
CA PHE A 212 -26.01 -15.25 18.63
C PHE A 212 -26.85 -16.05 19.60
N ALA A 213 -27.99 -16.62 19.16
CA ALA A 213 -28.81 -17.51 19.99
C ALA A 213 -28.06 -18.81 20.37
N ALA A 214 -27.13 -19.25 19.53
CA ALA A 214 -26.28 -20.43 19.79
C ALA A 214 -25.01 -20.10 20.60
N ALA A 215 -24.74 -18.81 20.87
CA ALA A 215 -23.58 -18.40 21.64
C ALA A 215 -23.77 -18.61 23.14
N GLU A 216 -22.76 -19.12 23.82
CA GLU A 216 -22.71 -19.24 25.28
C GLU A 216 -21.99 -18.05 25.93
N ILE A 217 -21.11 -17.42 25.18
CA ILE A 217 -20.35 -16.21 25.57
C ILE A 217 -20.42 -15.20 24.45
N VAL A 218 -20.63 -13.92 24.82
CA VAL A 218 -20.67 -12.80 23.89
C VAL A 218 -19.72 -11.70 24.35
N VAL A 219 -18.92 -11.21 23.44
CA VAL A 219 -18.17 -9.96 23.53
C VAL A 219 -18.96 -8.89 22.77
N ASP A 220 -19.05 -7.70 23.33
CA ASP A 220 -19.72 -6.55 22.75
C ASP A 220 -18.91 -5.29 23.07
N GLY A 221 -18.48 -4.55 22.05
CA GLY A 221 -17.65 -3.37 22.27
C GLY A 221 -17.61 -2.42 21.08
N THR A 222 -17.41 -1.14 21.37
CA THR A 222 -17.22 -0.09 20.38
C THR A 222 -15.76 0.36 20.38
N TYR A 223 -15.19 0.45 19.18
CA TYR A 223 -13.78 0.79 18.95
C TYR A 223 -13.68 2.00 18.03
N HIS A 224 -12.75 2.91 18.33
CA HIS A 224 -12.55 4.14 17.56
C HIS A 224 -11.13 4.22 17.02
N THR A 225 -11.00 4.60 15.75
CA THR A 225 -9.71 4.91 15.15
C THR A 225 -9.75 6.31 14.56
N GLN A 226 -8.62 7.04 14.68
CA GLN A 226 -8.50 8.40 14.17
C GLN A 226 -8.18 8.40 12.66
N VAL A 227 -8.23 9.60 12.07
CA VAL A 227 -7.72 9.86 10.72
C VAL A 227 -6.18 9.83 10.73
N GLN A 228 -5.57 9.17 9.73
CA GLN A 228 -4.14 9.13 9.52
C GLN A 228 -3.79 9.68 8.14
N THR A 229 -2.81 10.59 8.04
CA THR A 229 -2.31 11.13 6.76
C THR A 229 -1.10 10.36 6.26
N HIS A 230 -0.86 10.34 4.94
CA HIS A 230 0.20 9.52 4.34
C HIS A 230 1.62 9.98 4.67
N CYS A 231 1.82 11.27 4.90
CA CYS A 231 3.10 11.88 5.30
C CYS A 231 4.30 11.44 4.44
N CYS A 232 4.10 11.28 3.12
CA CYS A 232 5.21 11.00 2.21
C CYS A 232 6.29 12.07 2.33
N LEU A 233 7.57 11.68 2.46
CA LEU A 233 8.66 12.65 2.54
C LEU A 233 8.82 13.45 1.25
N GLU A 234 8.73 12.79 0.09
CA GLU A 234 8.51 13.47 -1.19
C GLU A 234 7.04 13.87 -1.30
N PRO A 235 6.70 15.17 -1.40
CA PRO A 235 5.34 15.62 -1.63
C PRO A 235 4.80 15.15 -3.00
N HIS A 236 3.51 15.32 -3.25
CA HIS A 236 2.96 15.18 -4.59
C HIS A 236 3.62 16.21 -5.50
N ALA A 237 4.23 15.73 -6.58
CA ALA A 237 4.99 16.54 -7.51
C ALA A 237 4.77 16.06 -8.95
N ILE A 238 4.76 17.02 -9.87
CA ILE A 238 4.68 16.78 -11.30
C ILE A 238 5.44 17.86 -12.05
N VAL A 239 6.13 17.45 -13.13
CA VAL A 239 6.59 18.32 -14.20
C VAL A 239 5.91 17.87 -15.49
N ALA A 240 5.17 18.76 -16.13
CA ALA A 240 4.48 18.51 -17.38
C ALA A 240 5.06 19.36 -18.52
N ALA A 241 5.34 18.75 -19.66
CA ALA A 241 5.88 19.43 -20.84
C ALA A 241 5.12 19.00 -22.09
N TRP A 242 4.36 19.94 -22.70
CA TRP A 242 3.74 19.76 -23.99
C TRP A 242 4.73 20.10 -25.10
N HIS A 243 4.71 19.30 -26.16
CA HIS A 243 5.44 19.53 -27.41
C HIS A 243 4.56 19.15 -28.62
N GLU A 244 5.02 19.40 -29.83
CA GLU A 244 4.22 19.16 -31.03
C GLU A 244 3.77 17.70 -31.17
N ASP A 245 4.63 16.77 -30.76
CA ASP A 245 4.39 15.33 -30.91
C ASP A 245 3.65 14.71 -29.73
N GLY A 246 3.47 15.41 -28.60
CA GLY A 246 2.82 14.82 -27.43
C GLY A 246 2.99 15.53 -26.11
N LEU A 247 3.02 14.73 -25.05
CA LEU A 247 3.08 15.16 -23.66
C LEU A 247 4.07 14.30 -22.87
N ASP A 248 5.11 14.92 -22.36
CA ASP A 248 6.04 14.32 -21.40
C ASP A 248 5.69 14.74 -19.98
N VAL A 249 5.67 13.78 -19.06
CA VAL A 249 5.34 13.99 -17.65
C VAL A 249 6.34 13.26 -16.76
N TRP A 250 6.96 13.97 -15.83
CA TRP A 250 7.65 13.42 -14.67
C TRP A 250 6.71 13.56 -13.47
N MET A 251 6.44 12.47 -12.77
CA MET A 251 5.45 12.50 -11.70
C MET A 251 5.81 11.53 -10.58
N SER A 252 5.71 12.00 -9.36
CA SER A 252 5.75 11.14 -8.17
C SER A 252 4.49 10.29 -8.11
N THR A 253 4.55 9.07 -8.66
CA THR A 253 3.37 8.19 -8.80
C THR A 253 3.67 6.73 -8.50
N GLN A 254 2.65 6.03 -8.00
CA GLN A 254 2.65 4.58 -7.77
C GLN A 254 2.18 3.78 -9.00
N PHE A 255 1.82 4.44 -10.11
CA PHE A 255 1.31 3.75 -11.30
C PHE A 255 1.51 4.55 -12.59
N THR A 256 2.71 4.52 -13.15
CA THR A 256 3.08 5.23 -14.39
C THR A 256 2.15 4.89 -15.57
N ALA A 257 1.90 3.60 -15.82
CA ALA A 257 1.02 3.16 -16.92
C ALA A 257 -0.43 3.62 -16.74
N GLY A 258 -0.95 3.61 -15.49
CA GLY A 258 -2.29 4.12 -15.18
C GLY A 258 -2.41 5.64 -15.36
N VAL A 259 -1.42 6.39 -14.90
CA VAL A 259 -1.36 7.85 -15.10
C VAL A 259 -1.31 8.18 -16.59
N ARG A 260 -0.50 7.47 -17.38
CA ARG A 260 -0.47 7.61 -18.84
C ARG A 260 -1.85 7.45 -19.47
N ALA A 261 -2.57 6.38 -19.08
CA ALA A 261 -3.91 6.12 -19.61
C ALA A 261 -4.93 7.19 -19.19
N GLN A 262 -4.86 7.69 -17.95
CA GLN A 262 -5.73 8.75 -17.45
C GLN A 262 -5.47 10.08 -18.16
N LEU A 263 -4.20 10.45 -18.40
CA LEU A 263 -3.82 11.64 -19.16
C LEU A 263 -4.27 11.56 -20.61
N ALA A 264 -4.01 10.44 -21.28
CA ALA A 264 -4.42 10.21 -22.66
C ALA A 264 -5.95 10.38 -22.83
N ARG A 265 -6.72 9.80 -21.92
CA ARG A 265 -8.19 9.93 -21.91
C ARG A 265 -8.64 11.37 -21.64
N HIS A 266 -8.10 12.01 -20.60
CA HIS A 266 -8.53 13.35 -20.18
C HIS A 266 -8.22 14.42 -21.23
N PHE A 267 -7.03 14.35 -21.85
CA PHE A 267 -6.59 15.32 -22.85
C PHE A 267 -6.85 14.88 -24.30
N GLN A 268 -7.56 13.76 -24.49
CA GLN A 268 -7.94 13.18 -25.78
C GLN A 268 -6.73 12.93 -26.70
N LEU A 269 -5.64 12.38 -26.14
CA LEU A 269 -4.43 12.04 -26.86
C LEU A 269 -4.35 10.51 -27.11
N PRO A 270 -3.75 10.08 -28.22
CA PRO A 270 -3.30 8.69 -28.35
C PRO A 270 -2.31 8.33 -27.24
N LEU A 271 -2.39 7.09 -26.72
CA LEU A 271 -1.43 6.61 -25.70
C LEU A 271 0.03 6.80 -26.12
N SER A 272 0.33 6.58 -27.41
CA SER A 272 1.69 6.74 -27.97
C SER A 272 2.24 8.17 -27.87
N ARG A 273 1.39 9.16 -27.66
CA ARG A 273 1.78 10.57 -27.50
C ARG A 273 1.87 11.04 -26.06
N VAL A 274 1.75 10.13 -25.09
CA VAL A 274 1.88 10.45 -23.68
C VAL A 274 2.98 9.59 -23.07
N ARG A 275 4.00 10.21 -22.50
CA ARG A 275 5.08 9.55 -21.76
C ARG A 275 5.06 9.98 -20.32
N VAL A 276 5.12 9.01 -19.40
CA VAL A 276 5.18 9.24 -17.94
C VAL A 276 6.43 8.61 -17.38
N ARG A 277 7.16 9.38 -16.58
CA ARG A 277 8.40 8.94 -15.92
C ARG A 277 8.29 9.09 -14.41
N ALA A 278 8.79 8.11 -13.67
CA ALA A 278 8.90 8.06 -12.21
C ALA A 278 10.15 7.23 -11.84
N GLU A 279 11.33 7.79 -12.05
CA GLU A 279 12.61 7.08 -11.84
C GLU A 279 12.86 6.79 -10.37
N ALA A 280 12.57 7.74 -9.49
CA ALA A 280 12.57 7.57 -8.05
C ALA A 280 11.31 8.19 -7.44
N VAL A 281 10.71 7.49 -6.47
CA VAL A 281 9.53 7.96 -5.76
C VAL A 281 9.79 7.90 -4.25
N GLY A 282 9.66 9.03 -3.57
CA GLY A 282 9.93 9.21 -2.15
C GLY A 282 8.77 8.84 -1.22
N GLY A 283 8.15 7.68 -1.49
CA GLY A 283 7.00 7.16 -0.76
C GLY A 283 5.67 7.51 -1.43
N GLY A 284 4.65 6.70 -1.17
CA GLY A 284 3.31 6.91 -1.70
C GLY A 284 2.23 6.40 -0.75
N PHE A 285 2.40 5.20 -0.21
CA PHE A 285 1.53 4.54 0.78
C PHE A 285 0.05 4.43 0.38
N GLY A 286 -0.29 4.75 -0.87
CA GLY A 286 -1.63 4.73 -1.45
C GLY A 286 -2.10 6.06 -2.03
N SER A 287 -1.56 7.21 -1.61
CA SER A 287 -2.00 8.53 -2.05
C SER A 287 -1.62 8.90 -3.49
N LYS A 288 -0.57 8.27 -4.04
CA LYS A 288 0.00 8.59 -5.36
C LYS A 288 -0.41 7.59 -6.45
N SER A 289 -1.58 6.97 -6.33
CA SER A 289 -2.03 5.92 -7.25
C SER A 289 -2.66 6.45 -8.55
N GLN A 290 -3.00 7.72 -8.61
CA GLN A 290 -3.68 8.36 -9.76
C GLN A 290 -3.10 9.74 -10.07
N ILE A 291 -3.47 10.27 -11.26
CA ILE A 291 -3.04 11.61 -11.69
C ILE A 291 -3.50 12.72 -10.73
N GLY A 292 -4.65 12.55 -10.07
CA GLY A 292 -5.24 13.57 -9.21
C GLY A 292 -5.63 14.85 -9.92
N LEU A 293 -6.26 15.76 -9.20
CA LEU A 293 -6.61 17.08 -9.73
C LEU A 293 -5.37 17.94 -9.97
N TYR A 294 -4.39 17.88 -9.05
CA TYR A 294 -3.14 18.63 -9.16
C TYR A 294 -2.34 18.28 -10.43
N GLY A 295 -2.29 17.00 -10.79
CA GLY A 295 -1.58 16.57 -11.99
C GLY A 295 -2.26 17.05 -13.28
N ARG A 296 -3.60 16.94 -13.35
CA ARG A 296 -4.37 17.48 -14.48
C ARG A 296 -4.20 18.99 -14.60
N THR A 297 -4.18 19.71 -13.47
CA THR A 297 -3.96 21.16 -13.40
C THR A 297 -2.59 21.55 -13.95
N ALA A 298 -1.52 20.87 -13.56
CA ALA A 298 -0.17 21.15 -14.05
C ALA A 298 -0.07 20.94 -15.57
N VAL A 299 -0.66 19.85 -16.09
CA VAL A 299 -0.71 19.57 -17.54
C VAL A 299 -1.52 20.62 -18.30
N ALA A 300 -2.65 21.07 -17.76
CA ALA A 300 -3.44 22.14 -18.35
C ALA A 300 -2.69 23.48 -18.38
N LEU A 301 -2.01 23.84 -17.28
CA LEU A 301 -1.17 25.05 -17.23
C LEU A 301 -0.03 25.00 -18.24
N SER A 302 0.64 23.85 -18.38
CA SER A 302 1.71 23.65 -19.38
C SER A 302 1.20 23.86 -20.80
N ARG A 303 -0.01 23.36 -21.10
CA ARG A 303 -0.65 23.57 -22.42
C ARG A 303 -0.95 25.03 -22.69
N LEU A 304 -1.50 25.75 -21.70
CA LEU A 304 -1.84 27.18 -21.81
C LEU A 304 -0.60 28.05 -21.95
N ALA A 305 0.41 27.82 -21.12
CA ALA A 305 1.66 28.55 -21.11
C ALA A 305 2.57 28.22 -22.31
N LYS A 306 2.34 27.10 -23.01
CA LYS A 306 3.22 26.53 -24.05
C LYS A 306 4.68 26.38 -23.55
N ALA A 307 4.83 26.00 -22.30
CA ALA A 307 6.11 25.83 -21.62
C ALA A 307 6.00 24.68 -20.62
N PRO A 308 7.11 24.03 -20.24
CA PRO A 308 7.09 23.08 -19.16
C PRO A 308 6.64 23.73 -17.85
N VAL A 309 5.82 23.02 -17.06
CA VAL A 309 5.31 23.51 -15.77
C VAL A 309 5.59 22.50 -14.69
N ARG A 310 6.19 22.95 -13.58
CA ARG A 310 6.37 22.19 -12.36
C ARG A 310 5.36 22.61 -11.29
N LEU A 311 4.64 21.65 -10.72
CA LEU A 311 3.77 21.82 -9.56
C LEU A 311 4.21 20.86 -8.46
N VAL A 312 4.43 21.39 -7.25
CA VAL A 312 4.81 20.62 -6.06
C VAL A 312 3.92 21.06 -4.91
N HIS A 313 3.29 20.13 -4.22
CA HIS A 313 2.53 20.45 -3.01
C HIS A 313 3.45 20.89 -1.87
N ARG A 314 3.02 21.89 -1.13
CA ARG A 314 3.60 22.22 0.18
C ARG A 314 3.15 21.17 1.21
N ARG A 315 3.79 21.14 2.38
CA ARG A 315 3.47 20.15 3.42
C ARG A 315 2.06 20.30 3.98
N ASP A 316 1.57 21.52 4.14
CA ASP A 316 0.19 21.79 4.55
C ASP A 316 -0.84 21.29 3.50
N GLU A 317 -0.54 21.48 2.21
CA GLU A 317 -1.35 20.98 1.12
C GLU A 317 -1.39 19.44 1.07
N GLU A 318 -0.24 18.78 1.34
CA GLU A 318 -0.17 17.32 1.50
C GLU A 318 -1.11 16.82 2.61
N GLN A 319 -1.12 17.48 3.74
CA GLN A 319 -1.92 17.08 4.89
C GLN A 319 -3.43 17.27 4.68
N MET A 320 -3.83 18.29 3.91
CA MET A 320 -5.23 18.65 3.72
C MET A 320 -5.89 18.03 2.49
N ASP A 321 -5.13 17.85 1.37
CA ASP A 321 -5.70 17.56 0.04
C ASP A 321 -5.22 16.24 -0.60
N SER A 322 -4.11 15.64 -0.14
CA SER A 322 -3.56 14.41 -0.75
C SER A 322 -4.27 13.12 -0.35
N GLY A 323 -5.32 13.22 0.43
CA GLY A 323 -6.08 12.08 0.96
C GLY A 323 -5.57 11.60 2.32
N ASN A 324 -6.37 10.73 2.94
CA ASN A 324 -6.08 10.20 4.28
C ASN A 324 -6.74 8.84 4.50
N ARG A 325 -6.19 8.04 5.43
CA ARG A 325 -6.92 6.91 6.03
C ARG A 325 -8.07 7.47 6.86
N PRO A 326 -9.33 7.10 6.57
CA PRO A 326 -10.48 7.61 7.33
C PRO A 326 -10.44 7.16 8.79
N SER A 327 -11.06 7.93 9.67
CA SER A 327 -11.41 7.45 11.01
C SER A 327 -12.48 6.39 10.92
N SER A 328 -12.65 5.61 11.99
CA SER A 328 -13.76 4.67 12.10
C SER A 328 -14.29 4.57 13.52
N GLU A 329 -15.61 4.43 13.63
CA GLU A 329 -16.30 3.88 14.79
C GLU A 329 -16.79 2.49 14.41
N GLN A 330 -16.46 1.47 15.22
CA GLN A 330 -16.73 0.08 14.94
C GLN A 330 -17.43 -0.55 16.13
N HIS A 331 -18.70 -0.88 15.99
CA HIS A 331 -19.43 -1.70 16.95
C HIS A 331 -19.29 -3.16 16.58
N LEU A 332 -18.53 -3.90 17.37
CA LEU A 332 -18.16 -5.30 17.16
C LEU A 332 -18.82 -6.19 18.21
N ARG A 333 -19.53 -7.22 17.75
CA ARG A 333 -20.07 -8.28 18.61
C ARG A 333 -19.56 -9.64 18.16
N ILE A 334 -19.11 -10.47 19.09
CA ILE A 334 -18.59 -11.81 18.81
C ILE A 334 -19.27 -12.80 19.74
N GLY A 335 -19.91 -13.81 19.18
CA GLY A 335 -20.51 -14.94 19.90
C GLY A 335 -19.68 -16.20 19.74
N ALA A 336 -19.50 -16.97 20.84
CA ALA A 336 -18.78 -18.22 20.82
C ALA A 336 -19.37 -19.24 21.77
N ARG A 337 -19.05 -20.52 21.56
CA ARG A 337 -19.24 -21.62 22.52
C ARG A 337 -18.09 -21.65 23.53
N ARG A 338 -18.25 -22.41 24.63
CA ARG A 338 -17.22 -22.54 25.65
C ARG A 338 -15.94 -23.21 25.16
N ASP A 339 -15.99 -23.99 24.08
CA ASP A 339 -14.81 -24.58 23.45
C ASP A 339 -14.02 -23.60 22.56
N GLY A 340 -14.46 -22.36 22.45
CA GLY A 340 -13.86 -21.32 21.63
C GLY A 340 -14.40 -21.24 20.21
N THR A 341 -15.24 -22.16 19.74
CA THR A 341 -15.82 -22.13 18.40
C THR A 341 -16.72 -20.90 18.23
N LEU A 342 -16.41 -20.05 17.25
CA LEU A 342 -17.22 -18.87 16.93
C LEU A 342 -18.58 -19.29 16.37
N THR A 343 -19.64 -18.67 16.85
CA THR A 343 -21.03 -18.88 16.38
C THR A 343 -21.57 -17.69 15.61
N ALA A 344 -21.17 -16.46 15.98
CA ALA A 344 -21.62 -15.24 15.36
C ALA A 344 -20.53 -14.16 15.39
N LEU A 345 -20.49 -13.32 14.36
CA LEU A 345 -19.67 -12.11 14.32
C LEU A 345 -20.47 -11.01 13.62
N SER A 346 -20.76 -9.92 14.31
CA SER A 346 -21.43 -8.75 13.75
C SER A 346 -20.53 -7.52 13.88
N LEU A 347 -20.36 -6.80 12.77
CA LEU A 347 -19.63 -5.55 12.71
C LEU A 347 -20.47 -4.47 12.04
N HIS A 348 -20.81 -3.41 12.79
CA HIS A 348 -21.40 -2.18 12.25
C HIS A 348 -20.35 -1.07 12.34
N SER A 349 -20.02 -0.42 11.23
CA SER A 349 -18.97 0.60 11.21
C SER A 349 -19.38 1.86 10.47
N TYR A 350 -18.99 3.01 11.03
CA TYR A 350 -19.10 4.33 10.41
C TYR A 350 -17.70 4.90 10.21
N GLY A 351 -17.40 5.36 9.01
CA GLY A 351 -16.08 5.93 8.67
C GLY A 351 -16.19 7.34 8.12
N SER A 352 -15.31 8.25 8.55
CA SER A 352 -15.28 9.63 8.06
C SER A 352 -14.68 9.70 6.65
N ALA A 353 -15.53 9.72 5.64
CA ALA A 353 -15.10 9.70 4.24
C ALA A 353 -14.60 11.07 3.73
N GLY A 354 -14.76 12.14 4.49
CA GLY A 354 -14.58 13.50 3.99
C GLY A 354 -15.54 13.75 2.83
N ILE A 355 -15.03 14.26 1.73
CA ILE A 355 -15.79 14.45 0.49
C ILE A 355 -15.76 13.23 -0.45
N ALA A 356 -15.15 12.11 -0.03
CA ALA A 356 -15.01 10.89 -0.82
C ALA A 356 -15.82 9.73 -0.22
N PHE A 357 -15.47 8.50 -0.52
CA PHE A 357 -16.09 7.27 0.00
C PHE A 357 -15.04 6.16 0.11
N GLY A 358 -15.43 4.99 0.63
CA GLY A 358 -14.51 3.86 0.79
C GLY A 358 -13.89 3.79 2.18
N ALA A 359 -14.63 4.18 3.22
CA ALA A 359 -14.21 4.12 4.62
C ALA A 359 -14.43 2.75 5.28
N GLY A 360 -14.86 1.72 4.51
CA GLY A 360 -15.18 0.39 5.03
C GLY A 360 -13.98 -0.32 5.68
N VAL A 361 -14.24 -1.04 6.78
CA VAL A 361 -13.24 -1.73 7.63
C VAL A 361 -13.53 -3.22 7.84
N GLY A 362 -14.60 -3.76 7.25
CA GLY A 362 -15.16 -5.08 7.59
C GLY A 362 -14.39 -6.30 7.08
N ASN A 363 -13.41 -6.14 6.19
CA ASN A 363 -12.73 -7.28 5.58
C ASN A 363 -12.04 -8.21 6.61
N MET A 364 -11.44 -7.65 7.64
CA MET A 364 -10.83 -8.46 8.72
C MET A 364 -11.86 -9.31 9.45
N ALA A 365 -12.99 -8.72 9.82
CA ALA A 365 -14.07 -9.40 10.54
C ALA A 365 -14.73 -10.51 9.71
N THR A 366 -14.82 -10.33 8.38
CA THR A 366 -15.50 -11.28 7.51
C THR A 366 -14.61 -12.41 6.98
N ALA A 367 -13.27 -12.24 7.01
CA ALA A 367 -12.34 -13.11 6.29
C ALA A 367 -11.26 -13.77 7.16
N LEU A 368 -10.84 -13.18 8.30
CA LEU A 368 -9.70 -13.70 9.06
C LEU A 368 -10.00 -14.99 9.80
N TYR A 369 -11.13 -15.06 10.48
CA TYR A 369 -11.51 -16.20 11.31
C TYR A 369 -12.71 -16.98 10.76
N ARG A 370 -12.72 -18.29 11.01
CA ARG A 370 -13.86 -19.13 10.63
C ARG A 370 -15.05 -18.83 11.53
N CYS A 371 -16.11 -18.32 10.96
CA CYS A 371 -17.38 -18.07 11.63
C CYS A 371 -18.54 -18.37 10.67
N PRO A 372 -19.55 -19.18 11.05
CA PRO A 372 -20.65 -19.54 10.16
C PRO A 372 -21.65 -18.41 9.91
N HIS A 373 -21.84 -17.53 10.88
CA HIS A 373 -22.80 -16.44 10.81
C HIS A 373 -22.08 -15.10 10.99
N VAL A 374 -22.02 -14.31 9.92
CA VAL A 374 -21.30 -13.04 9.88
C VAL A 374 -22.20 -11.97 9.28
N GLU A 375 -22.31 -10.86 9.97
CA GLU A 375 -22.92 -9.63 9.46
C GLU A 375 -21.89 -8.51 9.43
N SER A 376 -21.79 -7.79 8.31
CA SER A 376 -20.94 -6.62 8.18
C SER A 376 -21.73 -5.49 7.51
N LEU A 377 -22.05 -4.45 8.28
CA LEU A 377 -22.76 -3.26 7.81
C LEU A 377 -21.83 -2.04 7.93
N GLN A 378 -21.43 -1.48 6.80
CA GLN A 378 -20.41 -0.44 6.73
C GLN A 378 -20.98 0.82 6.09
N TYR A 379 -20.74 1.96 6.69
CA TYR A 379 -21.25 3.25 6.26
C TYR A 379 -20.11 4.26 6.03
N ASP A 380 -20.15 4.94 4.91
CA ASP A 380 -19.40 6.18 4.69
C ASP A 380 -20.16 7.36 5.29
N VAL A 381 -19.47 8.21 6.03
CA VAL A 381 -20.04 9.46 6.55
C VAL A 381 -19.32 10.63 5.89
N PHE A 382 -20.05 11.40 5.11
CA PHE A 382 -19.52 12.61 4.47
C PHE A 382 -19.32 13.73 5.49
N THR A 383 -18.19 14.43 5.38
CA THR A 383 -17.84 15.59 6.20
C THR A 383 -17.20 16.66 5.31
N HIS A 384 -17.23 17.92 5.77
CA HIS A 384 -16.56 19.04 5.10
C HIS A 384 -15.06 19.02 5.40
N ALA A 385 -14.42 17.89 5.07
CA ALA A 385 -12.99 17.65 5.26
C ALA A 385 -12.37 17.02 4.01
N GLY A 386 -11.05 17.05 3.89
CA GLY A 386 -10.32 16.47 2.77
C GLY A 386 -10.65 14.98 2.54
N PRO A 387 -10.49 14.48 1.31
CA PRO A 387 -11.02 13.18 0.88
C PRO A 387 -10.35 12.00 1.59
N ALA A 388 -11.12 10.95 1.86
CA ALA A 388 -10.57 9.63 2.16
C ALA A 388 -9.80 9.09 0.95
N CYS A 389 -8.71 8.37 1.21
CA CYS A 389 -7.87 7.73 0.19
C CYS A 389 -7.29 6.44 0.76
N PRO A 390 -7.06 5.39 -0.08
CA PRO A 390 -6.36 4.21 0.39
C PRO A 390 -5.01 4.54 1.02
N MET A 391 -4.76 3.99 2.21
CA MET A 391 -3.45 4.06 2.86
C MET A 391 -3.05 2.66 3.29
N ARG A 392 -1.78 2.29 3.11
CA ARG A 392 -1.15 0.99 3.39
C ARG A 392 -1.97 0.09 4.32
N GLY A 393 -2.54 -1.03 3.78
CA GLY A 393 -3.52 -1.87 4.48
C GLY A 393 -4.91 -1.23 4.62
N PRO A 394 -5.53 -0.68 3.52
CA PRO A 394 -6.81 0.04 3.61
C PRO A 394 -7.91 -0.81 4.26
N GLY A 395 -8.60 -0.23 5.23
CA GLY A 395 -9.66 -0.89 5.99
C GLY A 395 -9.17 -1.95 6.99
N ASN A 396 -8.18 -2.77 6.58
CA ASN A 396 -7.71 -3.88 7.41
C ASN A 396 -6.96 -3.40 8.67
N THR A 397 -6.21 -2.30 8.58
CA THR A 397 -5.49 -1.74 9.76
C THR A 397 -6.47 -1.28 10.83
N GLN A 398 -7.55 -0.60 10.45
CA GLN A 398 -8.61 -0.18 11.38
C GLN A 398 -9.41 -1.38 11.88
N GLY A 399 -9.78 -2.31 10.96
CA GLY A 399 -10.56 -3.50 11.30
C GLY A 399 -9.83 -4.46 12.23
N ALA A 400 -8.51 -4.60 12.07
CA ALA A 400 -7.67 -5.42 12.96
C ALA A 400 -7.66 -4.87 14.40
N PHE A 401 -7.64 -3.54 14.56
CA PHE A 401 -7.65 -2.91 15.88
C PHE A 401 -8.88 -3.30 16.70
N ALA A 402 -10.06 -3.38 16.09
CA ALA A 402 -11.28 -3.82 16.76
C ALA A 402 -11.32 -5.34 16.93
N LEU A 403 -11.12 -6.09 15.84
CA LEU A 403 -11.29 -7.54 15.82
C LEU A 403 -10.32 -8.24 16.77
N GLU A 404 -9.04 -7.91 16.71
CA GLU A 404 -8.00 -8.60 17.49
C GLU A 404 -8.09 -8.31 19.00
N GLN A 405 -8.57 -7.13 19.39
CA GLN A 405 -8.91 -6.87 20.78
C GLN A 405 -10.17 -7.61 21.24
N GLY A 406 -11.19 -7.70 20.35
CA GLY A 406 -12.42 -8.46 20.63
C GLY A 406 -12.14 -9.95 20.80
N ILE A 407 -11.24 -10.52 20.01
CA ILE A 407 -10.79 -11.92 20.15
C ILE A 407 -10.02 -12.14 21.43
N ASP A 408 -9.14 -11.21 21.85
CA ASP A 408 -8.45 -11.29 23.13
C ASP A 408 -9.42 -11.17 24.33
N GLU A 409 -10.45 -10.31 24.23
CA GLU A 409 -11.49 -10.23 25.25
C GLU A 409 -12.33 -11.52 25.32
N LEU A 410 -12.61 -12.14 24.16
CA LEU A 410 -13.27 -13.43 24.10
C LEU A 410 -12.43 -14.53 24.77
N ALA A 411 -11.12 -14.56 24.50
CA ALA A 411 -10.21 -15.51 25.15
C ALA A 411 -10.22 -15.38 26.67
N GLU A 412 -10.20 -14.15 27.17
CA GLU A 412 -10.32 -13.85 28.61
C GLU A 412 -11.64 -14.38 29.21
N LYS A 413 -12.79 -14.08 28.58
CA LYS A 413 -14.11 -14.55 29.04
C LYS A 413 -14.24 -16.08 29.00
N LEU A 414 -13.49 -16.74 28.11
CA LEU A 414 -13.42 -18.20 28.00
C LEU A 414 -12.39 -18.80 28.98
N ALA A 415 -11.60 -17.99 29.66
CA ALA A 415 -10.43 -18.42 30.44
C ALA A 415 -9.42 -19.25 29.59
N MET A 416 -9.28 -18.89 28.30
CA MET A 416 -8.34 -19.49 27.34
C MET A 416 -7.14 -18.56 27.10
N ASP A 417 -6.01 -19.14 26.76
CA ASP A 417 -4.89 -18.37 26.23
C ASP A 417 -5.26 -17.78 24.85
N PRO A 418 -4.94 -16.50 24.58
CA PRO A 418 -5.26 -15.87 23.28
C PRO A 418 -4.69 -16.60 22.05
N LEU A 419 -3.53 -17.26 22.17
CA LEU A 419 -2.99 -18.09 21.09
C LEU A 419 -3.80 -19.38 20.92
N ALA A 420 -4.15 -20.03 22.01
CA ALA A 420 -4.94 -21.26 21.99
C ALA A 420 -6.31 -21.02 21.36
N LEU A 421 -6.98 -19.90 21.66
CA LEU A 421 -8.23 -19.55 20.99
C LEU A 421 -8.04 -19.39 19.48
N ARG A 422 -6.99 -18.66 19.05
CA ARG A 422 -6.70 -18.48 17.61
C ARG A 422 -6.37 -19.79 16.90
N ASP A 423 -5.78 -20.77 17.59
CA ASP A 423 -5.57 -22.12 17.02
C ASP A 423 -6.88 -22.89 16.77
N VAL A 424 -7.94 -22.56 17.53
CA VAL A 424 -9.29 -23.13 17.29
C VAL A 424 -9.98 -22.47 16.09
N ILE A 425 -9.88 -21.13 15.99
CA ILE A 425 -10.73 -20.35 15.07
C ILE A 425 -10.06 -19.99 13.73
N ASP A 426 -8.73 -19.99 13.68
CA ASP A 426 -7.98 -19.63 12.47
C ASP A 426 -7.66 -20.89 11.63
N PRO A 427 -8.18 -21.00 10.40
CA PRO A 427 -7.95 -22.15 9.55
C PRO A 427 -6.56 -22.19 8.91
N SER A 428 -5.77 -21.09 8.97
CA SER A 428 -4.48 -21.00 8.27
C SER A 428 -3.38 -21.80 8.96
N PRO A 429 -2.80 -22.82 8.31
CA PRO A 429 -1.65 -23.53 8.82
C PRO A 429 -0.39 -22.65 8.85
N VAL A 430 -0.27 -21.68 7.97
CA VAL A 430 0.85 -20.72 7.91
C VAL A 430 0.81 -19.83 9.14
N ARG A 431 -0.33 -19.15 9.40
CA ARG A 431 -0.46 -18.29 10.60
C ARG A 431 -0.34 -19.07 11.91
N ARG A 432 -0.75 -20.35 11.94
CA ARG A 432 -0.50 -21.22 13.11
C ARG A 432 1.00 -21.37 13.38
N GLU A 433 1.79 -21.59 12.33
CA GLU A 433 3.24 -21.71 12.47
C GLU A 433 3.88 -20.35 12.83
N GLU A 434 3.40 -19.24 12.26
CA GLU A 434 3.82 -17.90 12.65
C GLU A 434 3.57 -17.62 14.15
N ARG A 435 2.38 -17.99 14.66
CA ARG A 435 2.07 -17.91 16.10
C ARG A 435 3.03 -18.75 16.93
N ARG A 436 3.28 -20.00 16.54
CA ARG A 436 4.18 -20.90 17.26
C ARG A 436 5.59 -20.33 17.36
N MET A 437 6.16 -19.93 16.23
CA MET A 437 7.52 -19.37 16.18
C MET A 437 7.62 -18.06 16.97
N GLY A 438 6.66 -17.18 16.78
CA GLY A 438 6.61 -15.90 17.48
C GLY A 438 6.44 -16.05 18.98
N ALA A 439 5.56 -16.95 19.42
CA ALA A 439 5.35 -17.23 20.84
C ALA A 439 6.60 -17.81 21.53
N GLU A 440 7.29 -18.71 20.87
CA GLU A 440 8.57 -19.25 21.35
C GLU A 440 9.63 -18.14 21.46
N ARG A 441 9.78 -17.34 20.41
CA ARG A 441 10.81 -16.29 20.32
C ARG A 441 10.62 -15.15 21.32
N ILE A 442 9.35 -14.77 21.62
CA ILE A 442 9.04 -13.71 22.59
C ILE A 442 8.93 -14.24 24.03
N GLY A 443 8.93 -15.56 24.23
CA GLY A 443 8.75 -16.18 25.53
C GLY A 443 7.31 -16.01 26.06
N TRP A 444 6.30 -16.23 25.23
CA TRP A 444 4.89 -15.98 25.54
C TRP A 444 4.42 -16.59 26.87
N THR A 445 4.76 -17.84 27.13
CA THR A 445 4.36 -18.58 28.34
C THR A 445 4.96 -18.02 29.63
N GLN A 446 5.93 -17.12 29.54
CA GLN A 446 6.55 -16.44 30.71
C GLN A 446 5.85 -15.11 31.03
N GLY A 447 4.78 -14.77 30.30
CA GLY A 447 3.96 -13.57 30.52
C GLY A 447 3.24 -13.61 31.87
N LYS A 448 2.94 -12.41 32.40
CA LYS A 448 2.11 -12.25 33.60
C LYS A 448 0.64 -12.15 33.21
N PRO A 449 -0.30 -12.51 34.10
CA PRO A 449 -1.70 -12.22 33.90
C PRO A 449 -1.96 -10.70 33.74
N PRO A 450 -3.05 -10.29 33.04
CA PRO A 450 -3.36 -8.88 32.84
C PRO A 450 -3.43 -8.08 34.15
N GLY A 451 -2.76 -6.94 34.19
CA GLY A 451 -2.72 -6.03 35.34
C GLY A 451 -1.89 -6.50 36.55
N ALA A 452 -1.26 -7.68 36.46
CA ALA A 452 -0.54 -8.27 37.59
C ALA A 452 0.85 -7.66 37.85
N ASP A 453 1.38 -6.86 36.92
CA ASP A 453 2.68 -6.20 37.11
C ASP A 453 2.60 -5.13 38.20
N GLN A 454 3.70 -4.94 38.94
CA GLN A 454 3.76 -4.07 40.13
C GLN A 454 4.55 -2.79 39.83
N GLY A 455 4.31 -1.77 40.63
CA GLY A 455 5.00 -0.48 40.53
C GLY A 455 4.35 0.47 39.50
N PRO A 456 4.93 1.67 39.32
CA PRO A 456 4.37 2.68 38.42
C PRO A 456 4.61 2.35 36.93
N ILE A 457 5.70 1.70 36.60
CA ILE A 457 5.99 1.23 35.24
C ILE A 457 5.54 -0.21 35.10
N LYS A 458 4.46 -0.44 34.36
CA LYS A 458 3.87 -1.76 34.15
C LYS A 458 4.20 -2.27 32.76
N ARG A 459 4.69 -3.52 32.67
CA ARG A 459 5.01 -4.18 31.41
C ARG A 459 3.96 -5.20 31.01
N GLY A 460 3.72 -5.30 29.72
CA GLY A 460 2.79 -6.26 29.18
C GLY A 460 3.20 -6.75 27.79
N ARG A 461 2.65 -7.92 27.44
CA ARG A 461 2.78 -8.54 26.13
C ARG A 461 1.44 -8.70 25.48
N GLY A 462 1.39 -8.47 24.17
CA GLY A 462 0.19 -8.66 23.36
C GLY A 462 0.54 -9.18 22.00
N MET A 463 -0.44 -9.74 21.32
CA MET A 463 -0.29 -10.18 19.95
C MET A 463 -1.50 -9.80 19.11
N ALA A 464 -1.31 -9.77 17.81
CA ALA A 464 -2.36 -9.68 16.81
C ALA A 464 -1.87 -10.31 15.50
N GLN A 465 -2.82 -10.63 14.62
CA GLN A 465 -2.48 -11.17 13.32
C GLN A 465 -3.14 -10.39 12.18
N SER A 466 -2.62 -10.58 10.99
CA SER A 466 -3.07 -9.86 9.79
C SER A 466 -3.56 -10.80 8.70
N LEU A 467 -4.31 -10.23 7.79
CA LEU A 467 -4.75 -10.83 6.54
C LEU A 467 -4.63 -9.81 5.42
N TRP A 468 -4.10 -10.26 4.28
CA TRP A 468 -4.11 -9.51 3.03
C TRP A 468 -4.23 -10.44 1.85
N SER A 469 -4.73 -9.95 0.70
CA SER A 469 -4.88 -10.78 -0.50
C SER A 469 -3.59 -10.83 -1.29
N ALA A 470 -3.23 -12.00 -1.79
CA ALA A 470 -2.16 -12.18 -2.77
C ALA A 470 -2.62 -11.66 -4.15
N ASN A 471 -2.47 -10.35 -4.37
CA ASN A 471 -2.92 -9.71 -5.61
C ASN A 471 -1.88 -9.85 -6.72
N VAL A 472 -2.35 -10.05 -7.96
CA VAL A 472 -1.53 -10.10 -9.17
C VAL A 472 -2.15 -9.21 -10.24
N GLN A 473 -1.29 -8.56 -11.03
CA GLN A 473 -1.67 -7.78 -12.21
C GLN A 473 -1.26 -8.53 -13.49
N THR A 474 -2.21 -9.07 -14.22
CA THR A 474 -1.96 -9.96 -15.38
C THR A 474 -1.44 -9.25 -16.63
N ASN A 475 -1.55 -7.93 -16.73
CA ASN A 475 -0.98 -7.16 -17.85
C ASN A 475 0.43 -6.60 -17.57
N ALA A 476 1.09 -7.08 -16.52
CA ALA A 476 2.48 -6.73 -16.23
C ALA A 476 3.42 -7.41 -17.25
N ALA A 477 4.40 -6.66 -17.74
CA ALA A 477 5.32 -7.17 -18.74
C ALA A 477 6.75 -6.65 -18.51
N CYS A 478 7.71 -7.42 -19.05
CA CYS A 478 9.11 -7.14 -18.98
C CYS A 478 9.80 -7.46 -20.32
N GLU A 479 10.74 -6.63 -20.74
CA GLU A 479 11.65 -6.91 -21.85
C GLU A 479 13.07 -7.07 -21.30
N LEU A 480 13.76 -8.12 -21.73
CA LEU A 480 15.20 -8.25 -21.55
C LEU A 480 15.93 -8.04 -22.87
N ARG A 481 17.10 -7.41 -22.79
CA ARG A 481 18.03 -7.21 -23.91
C ARG A 481 19.42 -7.70 -23.52
N LEU A 482 19.97 -8.57 -24.34
CA LEU A 482 21.39 -8.98 -24.27
C LEU A 482 22.12 -8.37 -25.45
N TRP A 483 23.11 -7.53 -25.17
CA TRP A 483 23.98 -6.88 -26.16
C TRP A 483 25.23 -7.73 -26.45
N ARG A 484 25.86 -7.52 -27.60
CA ARG A 484 27.09 -8.24 -28.00
C ARG A 484 28.28 -8.02 -27.07
N ASP A 485 28.29 -6.94 -26.28
CA ASP A 485 29.29 -6.67 -25.24
C ASP A 485 29.05 -7.47 -23.95
N GLY A 486 28.00 -8.28 -23.90
CA GLY A 486 27.60 -9.07 -22.74
C GLY A 486 26.68 -8.35 -21.75
N ARG A 487 26.38 -7.08 -21.98
CA ARG A 487 25.49 -6.27 -21.13
C ARG A 487 24.05 -6.78 -21.21
N VAL A 488 23.42 -6.92 -20.04
CA VAL A 488 22.02 -7.30 -19.89
C VAL A 488 21.23 -6.10 -19.39
N GLU A 489 20.12 -5.76 -20.08
CA GLU A 489 19.19 -4.72 -19.66
C GLU A 489 17.81 -5.33 -19.38
N VAL A 490 17.18 -4.90 -18.27
CA VAL A 490 15.81 -5.23 -17.88
C VAL A 490 14.97 -3.97 -17.98
N LEU A 491 13.86 -4.03 -18.74
CA LEU A 491 13.01 -2.88 -19.01
C LEU A 491 11.56 -3.17 -18.63
N SER A 492 10.98 -2.29 -17.82
CA SER A 492 9.55 -2.26 -17.50
C SER A 492 9.15 -0.86 -17.03
N SER A 493 7.90 -0.46 -17.25
CA SER A 493 7.39 0.80 -16.68
C SER A 493 7.01 0.70 -15.21
N VAL A 494 7.32 -0.42 -14.53
CA VAL A 494 7.16 -0.54 -13.06
C VAL A 494 7.98 0.54 -12.35
N GLN A 495 7.47 1.09 -11.27
CA GLN A 495 8.11 2.13 -10.47
C GLN A 495 8.56 1.61 -9.10
N ASP A 496 9.70 2.10 -8.61
CA ASP A 496 10.19 1.81 -7.26
C ASP A 496 9.82 2.95 -6.31
N ILE A 497 8.88 2.68 -5.42
CA ILE A 497 8.39 3.64 -4.43
C ILE A 497 9.14 3.56 -3.08
N GLY A 498 10.32 2.93 -3.06
CA GLY A 498 11.11 2.63 -1.87
C GLY A 498 11.15 1.15 -1.52
N THR A 499 10.41 0.31 -2.23
CA THR A 499 10.26 -1.13 -1.94
C THR A 499 11.41 -2.00 -2.47
N GLY A 500 12.25 -1.49 -3.39
CA GLY A 500 13.41 -2.20 -3.89
C GLY A 500 13.14 -3.10 -5.09
N VAL A 501 12.09 -2.85 -5.86
CA VAL A 501 11.71 -3.68 -7.01
C VAL A 501 12.84 -3.79 -8.05
N GLY A 502 13.64 -2.74 -8.23
CA GLY A 502 14.80 -2.79 -9.14
C GLY A 502 15.85 -3.83 -8.73
N THR A 503 16.15 -3.93 -7.43
CA THR A 503 17.06 -4.94 -6.89
C THR A 503 16.50 -6.34 -7.04
N VAL A 504 15.20 -6.52 -6.75
CA VAL A 504 14.50 -7.80 -6.91
C VAL A 504 14.54 -8.28 -8.37
N LEU A 505 14.31 -7.37 -9.34
CA LEU A 505 14.42 -7.70 -10.76
C LEU A 505 15.86 -8.11 -11.13
N ALA A 506 16.86 -7.38 -10.63
CA ALA A 506 18.27 -7.74 -10.88
C ALA A 506 18.60 -9.14 -10.32
N GLN A 507 18.14 -9.47 -9.09
CA GLN A 507 18.35 -10.80 -8.49
C GLN A 507 17.72 -11.93 -9.29
N VAL A 508 16.45 -11.76 -9.68
CA VAL A 508 15.71 -12.79 -10.42
C VAL A 508 16.33 -13.07 -11.79
N VAL A 509 16.75 -12.00 -12.49
CA VAL A 509 17.40 -12.14 -13.80
C VAL A 509 18.79 -12.70 -13.65
N ALA A 510 19.57 -12.26 -12.67
CA ALA A 510 20.91 -12.75 -12.39
C ALA A 510 20.91 -14.24 -12.04
N GLU A 511 19.96 -14.70 -11.20
CA GLU A 511 19.80 -16.14 -10.88
C GLU A 511 19.57 -16.96 -12.15
N GLU A 512 18.65 -16.53 -13.02
CA GLU A 512 18.31 -17.27 -14.23
C GLU A 512 19.46 -17.29 -15.26
N LEU A 513 20.27 -16.22 -15.31
CA LEU A 513 21.39 -16.09 -16.27
C LEU A 513 22.75 -16.54 -15.70
N GLY A 514 22.82 -16.97 -14.43
CA GLY A 514 24.10 -17.31 -13.77
C GLY A 514 25.07 -16.13 -13.67
N LEU A 515 24.53 -14.91 -13.50
CA LEU A 515 25.29 -13.65 -13.38
C LEU A 515 25.17 -13.10 -11.96
N ARG A 516 25.82 -11.97 -11.68
CA ARG A 516 25.62 -11.24 -10.43
C ARG A 516 24.58 -10.13 -10.62
N PRO A 517 23.82 -9.73 -9.60
CA PRO A 517 22.86 -8.64 -9.70
C PRO A 517 23.46 -7.31 -10.18
N GLU A 518 24.72 -7.03 -9.84
CA GLU A 518 25.46 -5.84 -10.28
C GLU A 518 25.73 -5.80 -11.78
N ASP A 519 25.71 -6.96 -12.45
CA ASP A 519 25.91 -7.08 -13.91
C ASP A 519 24.61 -6.83 -14.70
N ILE A 520 23.46 -6.62 -14.01
CA ILE A 520 22.17 -6.40 -14.61
C ILE A 520 21.79 -4.90 -14.57
N HIS A 521 21.61 -4.31 -15.75
CA HIS A 521 21.19 -2.92 -15.89
C HIS A 521 19.66 -2.82 -15.83
N VAL A 522 19.12 -2.33 -14.71
CA VAL A 522 17.69 -2.18 -14.51
C VAL A 522 17.24 -0.80 -14.96
N ARG A 523 16.25 -0.76 -15.86
CA ARG A 523 15.61 0.46 -16.38
C ARG A 523 14.11 0.37 -16.16
N ILE A 524 13.61 1.13 -15.19
CA ILE A 524 12.21 1.11 -14.76
C ILE A 524 11.64 2.52 -14.66
N GLY A 525 10.33 2.62 -14.45
CA GLY A 525 9.66 3.90 -14.19
C GLY A 525 9.40 4.75 -15.44
N ASP A 526 9.46 4.21 -16.63
CA ASP A 526 9.22 4.94 -17.88
C ASP A 526 8.22 4.19 -18.78
N THR A 527 7.18 4.86 -19.22
CA THR A 527 6.12 4.26 -20.04
C THR A 527 6.49 4.03 -21.52
N GLU A 528 7.71 4.33 -21.93
CA GLU A 528 8.28 3.81 -23.18
C GLU A 528 8.67 2.33 -23.08
N PHE A 529 8.82 1.81 -21.87
CA PHE A 529 9.08 0.40 -21.59
C PHE A 529 7.77 -0.40 -21.51
N PRO A 530 7.84 -1.74 -21.53
CA PRO A 530 6.67 -2.60 -21.35
C PRO A 530 5.87 -2.24 -20.10
N SER A 531 4.55 -2.46 -20.14
CA SER A 531 3.62 -2.06 -19.07
C SER A 531 4.00 -2.74 -17.74
N GLY A 532 4.33 -1.92 -16.73
CA GLY A 532 4.56 -2.38 -15.35
C GLY A 532 3.27 -2.42 -14.53
N PRO A 533 3.24 -3.23 -13.47
CA PRO A 533 2.12 -3.25 -12.53
C PRO A 533 2.12 -1.99 -11.65
N PRO A 534 0.98 -1.66 -11.02
CA PRO A 534 0.94 -0.63 -10.00
C PRO A 534 1.69 -1.05 -8.73
N SER A 535 2.27 -0.08 -8.03
CA SER A 535 2.95 -0.28 -6.74
C SER A 535 2.02 0.04 -5.56
N TYR A 536 0.90 -0.70 -5.47
CA TYR A 536 -0.04 -0.71 -4.35
C TYR A 536 -0.74 -2.08 -4.25
N GLY A 537 -1.34 -2.38 -3.09
CA GLY A 537 -2.06 -3.63 -2.84
C GLY A 537 -1.14 -4.86 -2.76
N SER A 538 0.15 -4.68 -2.42
CA SER A 538 1.18 -5.73 -2.30
C SER A 538 1.30 -6.63 -3.55
N ARG A 539 1.08 -6.07 -4.74
CA ARG A 539 1.02 -6.85 -5.99
C ARG A 539 2.26 -6.78 -6.87
N THR A 540 3.14 -5.81 -6.66
CA THR A 540 4.22 -5.51 -7.59
C THR A 540 5.17 -6.70 -7.83
N THR A 541 5.72 -7.27 -6.75
CA THR A 541 6.65 -8.40 -6.83
C THR A 541 6.01 -9.61 -7.51
N ALA A 542 4.82 -10.03 -7.06
CA ALA A 542 4.08 -11.15 -7.63
C ALA A 542 3.75 -10.99 -9.12
N SER A 543 3.62 -9.73 -9.58
CA SER A 543 3.25 -9.43 -10.96
C SER A 543 4.44 -9.34 -11.91
N ILE A 544 5.58 -8.76 -11.47
CA ILE A 544 6.70 -8.42 -12.39
C ILE A 544 7.84 -9.45 -12.37
N THR A 545 8.02 -10.21 -11.29
CA THR A 545 9.13 -11.16 -11.22
C THR A 545 8.96 -12.37 -12.13
N PRO A 546 7.75 -12.96 -12.31
CA PRO A 546 7.57 -14.05 -13.26
C PRO A 546 7.90 -13.68 -14.71
N PRO A 547 7.36 -12.59 -15.30
CA PRO A 547 7.74 -12.21 -16.67
C PRO A 547 9.22 -11.84 -16.80
N ALA A 548 9.86 -11.24 -15.79
CA ALA A 548 11.27 -10.97 -15.82
C ALA A 548 12.10 -12.26 -15.89
N ARG A 549 11.74 -13.27 -15.10
CA ARG A 549 12.37 -14.59 -15.15
C ARG A 549 12.15 -15.30 -16.48
N THR A 550 10.91 -15.29 -17.00
CA THR A 550 10.58 -15.89 -18.29
C THR A 550 11.40 -15.26 -19.43
N ALA A 551 11.49 -13.93 -19.48
CA ALA A 551 12.31 -13.25 -20.48
C ALA A 551 13.81 -13.57 -20.33
N ALA A 552 14.31 -13.70 -19.10
CA ALA A 552 15.68 -14.11 -18.84
C ALA A 552 15.97 -15.55 -19.33
N TRP A 553 15.06 -16.46 -19.02
CA TRP A 553 15.15 -17.84 -19.49
C TRP A 553 15.15 -17.92 -21.03
N GLN A 554 14.29 -17.17 -21.72
CA GLN A 554 14.24 -17.13 -23.18
C GLN A 554 15.55 -16.61 -23.79
N ILE A 555 16.17 -15.58 -23.19
CA ILE A 555 17.50 -15.07 -23.59
C ILE A 555 18.58 -16.15 -23.38
N LYS A 556 18.58 -16.81 -22.23
CA LYS A 556 19.52 -17.90 -21.92
C LYS A 556 19.40 -19.04 -22.93
N GLU A 557 18.18 -19.49 -23.21
CA GLU A 557 17.94 -20.54 -24.20
C GLU A 557 18.40 -20.15 -25.62
N ALA A 558 18.19 -18.89 -26.01
CA ALA A 558 18.67 -18.39 -27.30
C ALA A 558 20.21 -18.39 -27.36
N LEU A 559 20.89 -17.98 -26.30
CA LEU A 559 22.35 -17.97 -26.20
C LEU A 559 22.89 -19.41 -26.17
N PHE A 560 22.25 -20.32 -25.42
CA PHE A 560 22.62 -21.73 -25.39
C PHE A 560 22.53 -22.39 -26.77
N ARG A 561 21.46 -22.12 -27.53
CA ARG A 561 21.35 -22.61 -28.93
C ARG A 561 22.49 -22.11 -29.80
N SER A 562 22.94 -20.86 -29.64
CA SER A 562 24.07 -20.32 -30.37
C SER A 562 25.40 -21.03 -30.04
N VAL A 563 25.69 -21.18 -28.75
CA VAL A 563 26.89 -21.90 -28.25
C VAL A 563 26.85 -23.35 -28.63
N ALA A 564 25.73 -24.05 -28.43
CA ALA A 564 25.55 -25.47 -28.74
C ALA A 564 25.78 -25.76 -30.23
N SER A 565 25.27 -24.87 -31.12
CA SER A 565 25.52 -24.97 -32.57
C SER A 565 27.01 -24.91 -32.89
N SER A 566 27.77 -24.00 -32.26
CA SER A 566 29.20 -23.86 -32.46
C SER A 566 30.00 -25.04 -31.88
N TRP A 567 29.52 -25.62 -30.79
CA TRP A 567 30.17 -26.75 -30.12
C TRP A 567 29.70 -28.12 -30.61
N GLN A 568 28.66 -28.18 -31.46
CA GLN A 568 28.02 -29.40 -31.96
C GLN A 568 27.53 -30.30 -30.83
N VAL A 569 26.80 -29.72 -29.89
CA VAL A 569 26.20 -30.40 -28.72
C VAL A 569 24.72 -30.05 -28.61
N ASP A 570 23.96 -30.80 -27.78
CA ASP A 570 22.60 -30.44 -27.46
C ASP A 570 22.57 -29.23 -26.50
N PRO A 571 21.78 -28.19 -26.75
CA PRO A 571 21.59 -27.06 -25.82
C PRO A 571 21.26 -27.48 -24.38
N GLN A 572 20.54 -28.58 -24.18
CA GLN A 572 20.17 -29.13 -22.86
C GLN A 572 21.39 -29.62 -22.05
N GLN A 573 22.53 -29.90 -22.70
CA GLN A 573 23.80 -30.23 -22.03
C GLN A 573 24.52 -29.02 -21.46
N LEU A 574 24.09 -27.80 -21.81
CA LEU A 574 24.69 -26.58 -21.31
C LEU A 574 24.07 -26.17 -19.97
N THR A 575 24.86 -25.50 -19.18
CA THR A 575 24.46 -24.75 -17.99
C THR A 575 25.26 -23.47 -17.88
N VAL A 576 24.80 -22.53 -17.06
CA VAL A 576 25.52 -21.28 -16.80
C VAL A 576 25.68 -21.10 -15.30
N GLN A 577 26.87 -20.71 -14.88
CA GLN A 577 27.19 -20.39 -13.49
C GLN A 577 28.36 -19.40 -13.44
N ASP A 578 28.27 -18.41 -12.54
CA ASP A 578 29.33 -17.41 -12.29
C ASP A 578 29.86 -16.74 -13.55
N GLY A 579 28.99 -16.44 -14.53
CA GLY A 579 29.34 -15.83 -15.80
C GLY A 579 30.02 -16.78 -16.82
N TRP A 580 29.97 -18.07 -16.58
CA TRP A 580 30.50 -19.08 -17.50
C TRP A 580 29.42 -20.05 -17.99
N ILE A 581 29.32 -20.21 -19.29
CA ILE A 581 28.53 -21.26 -19.94
C ILE A 581 29.40 -22.46 -20.13
N HIS A 582 29.01 -23.64 -19.65
CA HIS A 582 29.78 -24.88 -19.72
C HIS A 582 28.90 -26.11 -19.92
N LEU A 583 29.51 -27.21 -20.34
CA LEU A 583 28.85 -28.53 -20.36
C LEU A 583 28.66 -29.05 -18.94
N ARG A 584 27.47 -29.58 -18.64
CA ARG A 584 27.12 -30.18 -17.32
C ARG A 584 28.10 -31.28 -16.92
N ASP A 585 28.42 -32.17 -17.88
CA ASP A 585 29.27 -33.35 -17.65
C ASP A 585 30.77 -33.07 -17.87
N ALA A 586 31.14 -31.88 -18.38
CA ALA A 586 32.51 -31.48 -18.65
C ALA A 586 32.71 -29.97 -18.39
N PRO A 587 32.75 -29.52 -17.12
CA PRO A 587 32.78 -28.10 -16.74
C PRO A 587 34.03 -27.34 -17.25
N GLN A 588 35.11 -28.07 -17.59
CA GLN A 588 36.33 -27.49 -18.19
C GLN A 588 36.09 -26.99 -19.62
N ARG A 589 35.11 -27.54 -20.35
CA ARG A 589 34.66 -27.01 -21.65
C ARG A 589 33.67 -25.88 -21.43
N ARG A 590 34.21 -24.67 -21.38
CA ARG A 590 33.46 -23.47 -21.04
C ARG A 590 33.80 -22.29 -21.93
N ILE A 591 32.86 -21.34 -21.99
CA ILE A 591 33.00 -20.04 -22.64
C ILE A 591 32.47 -18.98 -21.69
N SER A 592 33.09 -17.81 -21.63
CA SER A 592 32.55 -16.72 -20.79
C SER A 592 31.24 -16.16 -21.38
N TRP A 593 30.43 -15.56 -20.54
CA TRP A 593 29.20 -14.88 -20.94
C TRP A 593 29.46 -13.83 -22.02
N GLN A 594 30.51 -13.02 -21.87
CA GLN A 594 30.92 -11.98 -22.82
C GLN A 594 31.34 -12.55 -24.17
N GLU A 595 32.15 -13.62 -24.20
CA GLU A 595 32.56 -14.26 -25.44
C GLU A 595 31.38 -14.91 -26.17
N ALA A 596 30.46 -15.53 -25.42
CA ALA A 596 29.23 -16.10 -25.98
C ALA A 596 28.32 -15.01 -26.57
N ALA A 597 28.15 -13.89 -25.87
CA ALA A 597 27.42 -12.74 -26.37
C ALA A 597 28.08 -12.07 -27.59
N ALA A 598 29.42 -11.97 -27.62
CA ALA A 598 30.16 -11.42 -28.75
C ALA A 598 29.98 -12.23 -30.04
N ALA A 599 29.67 -13.54 -29.92
CA ALA A 599 29.37 -14.41 -31.05
C ALA A 599 27.94 -14.25 -31.64
N LEU A 600 27.08 -13.41 -31.05
CA LEU A 600 25.76 -13.12 -31.61
C LEU A 600 25.88 -12.54 -33.04
N ARG A 601 24.95 -12.94 -33.90
CA ARG A 601 24.88 -12.46 -35.30
C ARG A 601 24.25 -11.07 -35.45
N THR A 602 23.60 -10.58 -34.40
CA THR A 602 22.97 -9.28 -34.32
C THR A 602 23.59 -8.46 -33.19
N ASP A 603 23.44 -7.15 -33.19
CA ASP A 603 23.99 -6.27 -32.15
C ASP A 603 23.42 -6.58 -30.78
N ARG A 604 22.19 -7.09 -30.75
CA ARG A 604 21.51 -7.57 -29.54
C ARG A 604 20.46 -8.63 -29.87
N ILE A 605 20.09 -9.42 -28.87
CA ILE A 605 18.84 -10.20 -28.83
C ILE A 605 17.95 -9.66 -27.74
N SER A 606 16.64 -9.80 -27.94
CA SER A 606 15.63 -9.34 -26.97
C SER A 606 14.58 -10.43 -26.75
N ALA A 607 14.08 -10.50 -25.52
CA ALA A 607 12.93 -11.33 -25.16
C ALA A 607 11.89 -10.48 -24.44
N PHE A 608 10.63 -10.72 -24.73
CA PHE A 608 9.49 -10.06 -24.12
C PHE A 608 8.59 -11.12 -23.48
N ALA A 609 8.23 -10.90 -22.21
CA ALA A 609 7.29 -11.78 -21.51
C ALA A 609 6.25 -10.94 -20.77
N GLY A 610 5.00 -11.46 -20.75
CA GLY A 610 3.89 -10.92 -19.99
C GLY A 610 3.55 -11.82 -18.79
N ARG A 611 2.92 -11.23 -17.76
CA ARG A 611 2.40 -11.99 -16.64
C ARG A 611 1.15 -12.78 -17.08
N ILE A 612 1.20 -14.07 -16.89
CA ILE A 612 0.05 -14.95 -17.04
C ILE A 612 -0.67 -15.16 -15.70
N ASP A 613 -1.83 -15.82 -15.72
CA ASP A 613 -2.50 -16.26 -14.50
C ASP A 613 -1.68 -17.33 -13.76
N ASP A 614 -1.96 -17.48 -12.46
CA ASP A 614 -1.28 -18.45 -11.62
C ASP A 614 -1.56 -19.90 -12.08
N TYR A 615 -0.56 -20.76 -12.00
CA TYR A 615 -0.59 -22.12 -12.55
C TYR A 615 -1.68 -23.06 -12.02
N ALA A 616 -2.20 -22.79 -10.84
CA ALA A 616 -3.21 -23.63 -10.20
C ALA A 616 -4.65 -23.10 -10.33
N GLY A 617 -4.89 -22.08 -11.17
CA GLY A 617 -6.19 -21.40 -11.17
C GLY A 617 -6.52 -20.78 -9.81
N PHE A 618 -5.53 -20.27 -9.15
CA PHE A 618 -5.48 -19.76 -7.78
C PHE A 618 -6.65 -18.83 -7.42
N ARG A 619 -7.05 -17.95 -8.34
CA ARG A 619 -8.13 -16.99 -8.12
C ARG A 619 -9.54 -17.58 -8.18
N SER A 620 -9.71 -18.78 -8.70
CA SER A 620 -11.02 -19.41 -8.86
C SER A 620 -11.45 -20.28 -7.66
N ARG A 621 -10.57 -20.47 -6.67
CA ARG A 621 -10.89 -21.29 -5.50
C ARG A 621 -11.60 -20.44 -4.45
N SER A 622 -12.92 -20.58 -4.39
CA SER A 622 -13.73 -20.08 -3.28
C SER A 622 -13.89 -21.16 -2.22
N GLY A 623 -13.59 -20.86 -0.97
CA GLY A 623 -13.80 -21.74 0.18
C GLY A 623 -12.75 -21.59 1.28
N ASP A 624 -13.02 -22.12 2.46
CA ASP A 624 -12.18 -22.00 3.67
C ASP A 624 -10.74 -22.52 3.48
N ALA A 625 -10.56 -23.59 2.69
CA ALA A 625 -9.24 -24.15 2.41
C ALA A 625 -8.39 -23.25 1.49
N ALA A 626 -9.04 -22.51 0.59
CA ALA A 626 -8.37 -21.54 -0.28
C ALA A 626 -7.87 -20.32 0.51
N MET A 627 -8.66 -19.81 1.44
CA MET A 627 -8.24 -18.74 2.36
C MET A 627 -7.00 -19.12 3.18
N ALA A 628 -6.95 -20.35 3.66
CA ALA A 628 -5.86 -20.83 4.50
C ALA A 628 -4.50 -20.91 3.78
N LEU A 629 -4.51 -21.13 2.46
CA LEU A 629 -3.29 -21.36 1.67
C LEU A 629 -2.83 -20.11 0.90
N ASN A 630 -3.71 -19.17 0.64
CA ASN A 630 -3.54 -18.18 -0.42
C ASN A 630 -3.53 -16.72 0.06
N ASP A 631 -4.02 -16.47 1.27
CA ASP A 631 -4.03 -15.12 1.81
C ASP A 631 -2.73 -14.84 2.55
N LEU A 632 -2.10 -13.71 2.20
CA LEU A 632 -0.93 -13.22 2.90
C LEU A 632 -1.30 -12.91 4.35
N GLY A 633 -0.51 -13.40 5.27
CA GLY A 633 -0.68 -13.17 6.69
C GLY A 633 0.57 -12.61 7.32
N GLY A 634 0.53 -12.51 8.63
CA GLY A 634 1.63 -12.17 9.50
C GLY A 634 1.11 -12.11 10.93
N VAL A 635 1.94 -12.46 11.88
CA VAL A 635 1.63 -12.38 13.29
C VAL A 635 2.63 -11.46 13.96
N GLN A 636 2.14 -10.52 14.74
CA GLN A 636 2.99 -9.58 15.48
C GLN A 636 2.76 -9.72 16.98
N PHE A 637 3.86 -9.65 17.70
CA PHE A 637 3.89 -9.61 19.16
C PHE A 637 4.52 -8.29 19.59
N ALA A 638 3.94 -7.64 20.58
CA ALA A 638 4.45 -6.41 21.16
C ALA A 638 4.76 -6.55 22.65
N GLU A 639 5.86 -5.95 23.09
CA GLU A 639 6.19 -5.72 24.49
C GLU A 639 6.13 -4.21 24.75
N VAL A 640 5.38 -3.82 25.77
CA VAL A 640 5.21 -2.41 26.15
C VAL A 640 5.54 -2.18 27.61
N ALA A 641 5.95 -0.95 27.90
CA ALA A 641 6.00 -0.39 29.25
C ALA A 641 5.03 0.79 29.34
N VAL A 642 4.14 0.76 30.31
CA VAL A 642 3.15 1.81 30.58
C VAL A 642 3.48 2.47 31.90
N ASP A 643 3.76 3.76 31.86
CA ASP A 643 3.91 4.58 33.07
C ASP A 643 2.52 5.01 33.55
N THR A 644 2.07 4.48 34.67
CA THR A 644 0.73 4.75 35.21
C THR A 644 0.61 6.10 35.89
N GLU A 645 1.70 6.81 36.15
CA GLU A 645 1.71 8.16 36.71
C GLU A 645 1.60 9.24 35.63
N THR A 646 2.19 8.99 34.46
CA THR A 646 2.18 9.93 33.34
C THR A 646 1.24 9.52 32.19
N GLY A 647 0.84 8.26 32.13
CA GLY A 647 0.06 7.68 31.04
C GLY A 647 0.89 7.38 29.77
N VAL A 648 2.19 7.56 29.81
CA VAL A 648 3.07 7.33 28.65
C VAL A 648 3.21 5.85 28.39
N ILE A 649 2.95 5.44 27.15
CA ILE A 649 3.20 4.09 26.63
C ILE A 649 4.51 4.11 25.85
N ARG A 650 5.43 3.22 26.19
CA ARG A 650 6.64 2.95 25.41
C ARG A 650 6.54 1.54 24.83
N VAL A 651 6.63 1.42 23.52
CA VAL A 651 6.81 0.12 22.86
C VAL A 651 8.29 -0.24 22.99
N GLU A 652 8.59 -1.31 23.71
CA GLU A 652 9.97 -1.74 23.96
C GLU A 652 10.47 -2.66 22.82
N ARG A 653 9.60 -3.58 22.37
CA ARG A 653 9.92 -4.54 21.30
C ARG A 653 8.69 -4.89 20.48
N VAL A 654 8.89 -5.10 19.17
CA VAL A 654 7.91 -5.74 18.28
C VAL A 654 8.61 -6.89 17.56
N LEU A 655 8.06 -8.08 17.69
CA LEU A 655 8.45 -9.25 16.92
C LEU A 655 7.40 -9.49 15.85
N ALA A 656 7.80 -9.43 14.57
CA ALA A 656 6.94 -9.68 13.42
C ALA A 656 7.36 -10.99 12.73
N VAL A 657 6.46 -11.96 12.68
CA VAL A 657 6.61 -13.18 11.87
C VAL A 657 5.78 -13.01 10.61
N GLN A 658 6.41 -13.11 9.43
CA GLN A 658 5.80 -12.68 8.19
C GLN A 658 5.98 -13.71 7.07
N ASP A 659 4.86 -14.11 6.42
CA ASP A 659 4.84 -14.83 5.16
C ASP A 659 4.88 -13.88 3.96
N CYS A 660 5.63 -14.23 2.95
CA CYS A 660 5.67 -13.55 1.65
C CYS A 660 5.87 -14.53 0.47
N GLY A 661 5.53 -15.80 0.67
CA GLY A 661 5.88 -16.88 -0.27
C GLY A 661 7.39 -17.13 -0.28
N ARG A 662 7.99 -17.12 -1.47
CA ARG A 662 9.45 -17.18 -1.63
C ARG A 662 10.09 -15.82 -1.32
N PRO A 663 10.92 -15.67 -0.29
CA PRO A 663 11.71 -14.46 -0.08
C PRO A 663 12.76 -14.30 -1.19
N ILE A 664 12.62 -13.26 -2.02
CA ILE A 664 13.63 -12.98 -3.06
C ILE A 664 14.83 -12.25 -2.45
N ASN A 665 14.57 -11.19 -1.68
CA ASN A 665 15.59 -10.41 -0.97
C ASN A 665 15.17 -10.23 0.50
N PRO A 666 15.64 -11.06 1.42
CA PRO A 666 15.27 -11.00 2.82
C PRO A 666 15.53 -9.64 3.47
N LEU A 667 16.69 -9.01 3.20
CA LEU A 667 17.05 -7.70 3.75
C LEU A 667 16.02 -6.61 3.39
N GLN A 668 15.50 -6.62 2.16
CA GLN A 668 14.50 -5.63 1.74
C GLN A 668 13.11 -5.94 2.28
N ILE A 669 12.77 -7.21 2.42
CA ILE A 669 11.51 -7.63 3.06
C ILE A 669 11.52 -7.20 4.53
N GLU A 670 12.63 -7.47 5.25
CA GLU A 670 12.81 -7.01 6.63
C GLU A 670 12.63 -5.50 6.76
N SER A 671 13.26 -4.71 5.88
CA SER A 671 13.09 -3.25 5.84
C SER A 671 11.62 -2.82 5.61
N GLN A 672 10.87 -3.54 4.76
CA GLN A 672 9.45 -3.27 4.55
C GLN A 672 8.60 -3.60 5.78
N VAL A 673 8.91 -4.70 6.45
CA VAL A 673 8.22 -5.08 7.71
C VAL A 673 8.51 -4.06 8.80
N GLN A 674 9.77 -3.65 8.98
CA GLN A 674 10.17 -2.61 9.94
C GLN A 674 9.43 -1.30 9.68
N GLY A 675 9.36 -0.85 8.41
CA GLY A 675 8.60 0.34 8.03
C GLY A 675 7.08 0.21 8.28
N GLY A 676 6.51 -0.99 8.13
CA GLY A 676 5.12 -1.28 8.47
C GLY A 676 4.86 -1.20 9.98
N VAL A 677 5.72 -1.82 10.77
CA VAL A 677 5.66 -1.77 12.24
C VAL A 677 5.78 -0.33 12.75
N LEU A 678 6.75 0.46 12.26
CA LEU A 678 6.91 1.86 12.68
C LEU A 678 5.67 2.71 12.35
N MET A 679 5.07 2.52 11.18
CA MET A 679 3.81 3.17 10.83
C MET A 679 2.67 2.75 11.78
N GLY A 680 2.61 1.47 12.16
CA GLY A 680 1.64 0.96 13.13
C GLY A 680 1.85 1.49 14.55
N VAL A 681 3.09 1.66 15.00
CA VAL A 681 3.42 2.31 16.29
C VAL A 681 2.97 3.77 16.28
N SER A 682 3.28 4.49 15.20
CA SER A 682 2.83 5.87 14.97
C SER A 682 1.31 5.99 15.07
N TYR A 683 0.59 5.10 14.38
CA TYR A 683 -0.87 5.05 14.37
C TYR A 683 -1.45 4.72 15.74
N ALA A 684 -0.81 3.81 16.47
CA ALA A 684 -1.26 3.41 17.80
C ALA A 684 -1.13 4.51 18.85
N LEU A 685 -0.09 5.36 18.78
CA LEU A 685 0.31 6.19 19.92
C LEU A 685 0.40 7.69 19.63
N LEU A 686 0.66 8.12 18.37
CA LEU A 686 1.14 9.47 18.08
C LEU A 686 0.30 10.24 17.07
N GLU A 687 -0.05 9.61 15.94
CA GLU A 687 -0.66 10.30 14.80
C GLU A 687 -2.12 10.66 15.08
N GLU A 688 -2.45 11.92 14.94
CA GLU A 688 -3.81 12.42 15.04
C GLU A 688 -3.98 13.67 14.17
N ARG A 689 -4.99 13.67 13.28
CA ARG A 689 -5.39 14.86 12.55
C ARG A 689 -6.31 15.70 13.43
N ILE A 690 -5.88 16.90 13.82
CA ILE A 690 -6.63 17.81 14.67
C ILE A 690 -7.31 18.85 13.77
N LEU A 691 -8.65 18.71 13.60
CA LEU A 691 -9.47 19.70 12.93
C LEU A 691 -10.15 20.60 13.96
N ASP A 692 -10.09 21.91 13.76
CA ASP A 692 -10.90 22.86 14.51
C ASP A 692 -12.35 22.79 14.01
N ILE A 693 -13.27 22.39 14.86
CA ILE A 693 -14.68 22.21 14.53
C ILE A 693 -15.40 23.52 14.17
N HIS A 694 -14.83 24.67 14.56
CA HIS A 694 -15.42 26.00 14.32
C HIS A 694 -14.92 26.66 13.02
N THR A 695 -13.78 26.25 12.50
CA THR A 695 -13.18 26.82 11.29
C THR A 695 -12.93 25.81 10.19
N GLY A 696 -12.93 24.51 10.51
CA GLY A 696 -12.57 23.43 9.58
C GLY A 696 -11.08 23.33 9.28
N TRP A 697 -10.23 24.17 9.87
CA TRP A 697 -8.79 24.16 9.66
C TRP A 697 -8.13 22.96 10.36
N MET A 698 -7.16 22.34 9.67
CA MET A 698 -6.25 21.39 10.30
C MET A 698 -5.17 22.17 11.07
N LEU A 699 -5.19 22.10 12.40
CA LEU A 699 -4.30 22.86 13.26
C LEU A 699 -2.86 22.37 13.22
N ASN A 700 -2.65 21.10 12.92
CA ASN A 700 -1.36 20.45 12.88
C ASN A 700 -0.95 19.99 11.47
N ALA A 701 -1.24 20.77 10.44
CA ALA A 701 -0.89 20.48 9.04
C ALA A 701 0.61 20.64 8.75
N ASN A 702 1.47 20.00 9.55
CA ASN A 702 2.93 20.08 9.46
C ASN A 702 3.56 18.84 10.11
N LEU A 703 4.88 18.63 9.97
CA LEU A 703 5.59 17.48 10.56
C LEU A 703 6.15 17.75 11.97
N VAL A 704 5.93 18.94 12.54
CA VAL A 704 6.32 19.26 13.91
C VAL A 704 5.24 18.83 14.90
N ASP A 705 3.98 19.17 14.60
CA ASP A 705 2.83 18.94 15.47
C ASP A 705 2.05 17.67 15.10
N TYR A 706 2.05 17.25 13.82
CA TYR A 706 1.61 15.93 13.40
C TYR A 706 2.74 14.94 13.66
N LYS A 707 2.71 14.31 14.82
CA LYS A 707 3.81 13.44 15.27
C LYS A 707 3.87 12.13 14.54
N LEU A 708 5.06 11.78 14.07
CA LEU A 708 5.43 10.46 13.58
C LEU A 708 6.43 9.82 14.55
N THR A 709 6.52 8.49 14.54
CA THR A 709 7.57 7.75 15.28
C THR A 709 8.95 8.25 14.86
N GLY A 710 9.66 8.84 15.81
CA GLY A 710 11.04 9.29 15.63
C GLY A 710 12.05 8.20 16.01
N ALA A 711 13.33 8.51 15.85
CA ALA A 711 14.40 7.56 16.21
C ALA A 711 14.39 7.18 17.70
N TRP A 712 13.98 8.11 18.58
CA TRP A 712 13.86 7.86 20.02
C TRP A 712 12.67 6.97 20.38
N ASP A 713 11.60 7.01 19.60
CA ASP A 713 10.37 6.25 19.85
C ASP A 713 10.40 4.87 19.17
N THR A 714 11.44 4.60 18.36
CA THR A 714 11.59 3.35 17.62
C THR A 714 11.85 2.19 18.57
N PRO A 715 10.97 1.16 18.61
CA PRO A 715 11.20 -0.05 19.41
C PRO A 715 12.31 -0.91 18.81
N GLN A 716 12.77 -1.90 19.56
CA GLN A 716 13.48 -3.02 18.95
C GLN A 716 12.51 -3.79 18.04
N ILE A 717 12.80 -3.84 16.74
CA ILE A 717 11.99 -4.58 15.76
C ILE A 717 12.78 -5.81 15.32
N GLU A 718 12.21 -6.97 15.54
CA GLU A 718 12.73 -8.25 15.10
C GLU A 718 11.80 -8.85 14.06
N VAL A 719 12.34 -9.31 12.93
CA VAL A 719 11.56 -9.88 11.84
C VAL A 719 11.98 -11.33 11.63
N ILE A 720 11.01 -12.22 11.58
CA ILE A 720 11.18 -13.63 11.18
C ILE A 720 10.42 -13.81 9.86
N LEU A 721 11.11 -14.21 8.82
CA LEU A 721 10.51 -14.49 7.52
C LEU A 721 10.20 -15.99 7.42
N LEU A 722 8.97 -16.33 7.05
CA LEU A 722 8.62 -17.66 6.66
C LEU A 722 8.89 -17.86 5.16
N GLU A 723 9.67 -18.86 4.85
CA GLU A 723 9.87 -19.32 3.48
C GLU A 723 8.79 -20.36 3.15
N ASN A 724 7.80 -19.95 2.34
CA ASN A 724 6.59 -20.69 2.02
C ASN A 724 6.46 -20.89 0.50
N TYR A 725 6.44 -22.15 0.06
CA TYR A 725 6.37 -22.51 -1.34
C TYR A 725 4.98 -23.03 -1.67
N GLN A 726 4.38 -22.52 -2.73
CA GLN A 726 3.01 -22.90 -3.13
C GLN A 726 2.90 -23.30 -4.62
N GLY A 727 3.92 -23.00 -5.42
CA GLY A 727 3.98 -23.33 -6.83
C GLY A 727 2.94 -22.61 -7.67
N PHE A 728 2.70 -21.31 -7.40
CA PHE A 728 1.69 -20.55 -8.14
C PHE A 728 2.24 -19.78 -9.33
N SER A 729 3.54 -19.56 -9.37
CA SER A 729 4.17 -18.82 -10.47
C SER A 729 5.63 -19.23 -10.63
N ALA A 730 6.27 -18.76 -11.70
CA ALA A 730 7.70 -19.01 -11.96
C ALA A 730 8.63 -18.56 -10.85
N THR A 731 8.22 -17.63 -9.97
CA THR A 731 9.02 -17.12 -8.86
C THR A 731 8.41 -17.40 -7.49
N ASP A 732 7.13 -17.68 -7.41
CA ASP A 732 6.38 -18.01 -6.19
C ASP A 732 6.52 -16.98 -5.05
N ALA A 733 6.74 -15.69 -5.40
CA ALA A 733 6.94 -14.59 -4.47
C ALA A 733 5.72 -13.67 -4.41
N TYR A 734 5.43 -13.14 -3.23
CA TYR A 734 4.35 -12.19 -2.98
C TYR A 734 4.87 -10.87 -2.44
N GLY A 735 4.01 -9.83 -2.45
CA GLY A 735 4.31 -8.56 -1.80
C GLY A 735 3.91 -8.57 -0.33
N VAL A 736 4.65 -7.85 0.51
CA VAL A 736 4.54 -7.88 1.98
C VAL A 736 4.22 -6.50 2.58
N ALA A 737 4.00 -5.48 1.75
CA ALA A 737 3.91 -4.11 2.22
C ALA A 737 2.72 -3.88 3.16
N GLU A 738 1.51 -4.29 2.77
CA GLU A 738 0.29 -4.07 3.53
C GLU A 738 0.18 -4.94 4.79
N PRO A 739 0.37 -6.28 4.74
CA PRO A 739 0.18 -7.11 5.94
C PRO A 739 1.11 -6.72 7.09
N ALA A 740 2.30 -6.22 6.80
CA ALA A 740 3.26 -5.78 7.81
C ALA A 740 2.78 -4.62 8.71
N ASN A 741 1.78 -3.82 8.27
CA ASN A 741 1.23 -2.69 9.03
C ASN A 741 -0.06 -3.02 9.78
N ILE A 742 -0.76 -4.09 9.41
CA ILE A 742 -2.15 -4.34 9.82
C ILE A 742 -2.26 -4.67 11.31
N ALA A 743 -1.43 -5.55 11.81
CA ALA A 743 -1.54 -6.11 13.16
C ALA A 743 -0.98 -5.22 14.28
N THR A 744 -0.08 -4.27 13.96
CA THR A 744 0.76 -3.59 14.95
C THR A 744 -0.03 -2.84 16.03
N ALA A 745 -1.00 -2.01 15.63
CA ALA A 745 -1.77 -1.22 16.58
C ALA A 745 -2.60 -2.10 17.53
N ALA A 746 -3.15 -3.21 17.03
CA ALA A 746 -3.89 -4.16 17.83
C ALA A 746 -2.97 -4.93 18.80
N ALA A 747 -1.79 -5.38 18.33
CA ALA A 747 -0.80 -6.05 19.20
C ALA A 747 -0.35 -5.15 20.36
N ILE A 748 -0.13 -3.84 20.09
CA ILE A 748 0.22 -2.85 21.10
C ILE A 748 -0.96 -2.66 22.07
N ALA A 749 -2.20 -2.54 21.59
CA ALA A 749 -3.36 -2.38 22.46
C ALA A 749 -3.59 -3.59 23.39
N ASN A 750 -3.40 -4.81 22.87
CA ASN A 750 -3.44 -6.03 23.67
C ASN A 750 -2.29 -6.10 24.69
N ALA A 751 -1.10 -5.62 24.33
CA ALA A 751 0.03 -5.50 25.26
C ALA A 751 -0.23 -4.48 26.37
N VAL A 752 -0.85 -3.33 26.03
CA VAL A 752 -1.26 -2.32 27.01
C VAL A 752 -2.31 -2.91 27.96
N TYR A 753 -3.31 -3.62 27.45
CA TYR A 753 -4.27 -4.33 28.29
C TYR A 753 -3.58 -5.30 29.25
N ASN A 754 -2.65 -6.11 28.75
CA ASN A 754 -1.90 -7.04 29.60
C ASN A 754 -1.10 -6.31 30.70
N ALA A 755 -0.53 -5.13 30.38
CA ALA A 755 0.22 -4.32 31.34
C ALA A 755 -0.65 -3.75 32.47
N ILE A 756 -1.78 -3.12 32.12
CA ILE A 756 -2.56 -2.31 33.08
C ILE A 756 -3.95 -2.89 33.45
N GLY A 757 -4.39 -3.95 32.78
CA GLY A 757 -5.69 -4.59 33.04
C GLY A 757 -6.90 -3.80 32.53
N VAL A 758 -6.69 -2.76 31.70
CA VAL A 758 -7.74 -1.92 31.13
C VAL A 758 -7.60 -1.87 29.60
N ARG A 759 -8.68 -2.15 28.86
CA ARG A 759 -8.68 -2.13 27.39
C ARG A 759 -8.79 -0.72 26.82
N MET A 760 -7.83 -0.37 25.97
CA MET A 760 -7.83 0.90 25.24
C MET A 760 -8.55 0.71 23.89
N ARG A 761 -9.82 1.12 23.81
CA ARG A 761 -10.67 0.95 22.62
C ARG A 761 -10.66 2.15 21.67
N SER A 762 -9.79 3.13 21.87
CA SER A 762 -9.69 4.34 21.04
C SER A 762 -8.24 4.67 20.72
N LEU A 763 -7.93 4.84 19.45
CA LEU A 763 -6.66 5.35 18.95
C LEU A 763 -6.68 6.88 18.75
N PRO A 764 -5.52 7.57 18.79
CA PRO A 764 -4.28 7.07 19.37
C PRO A 764 -4.43 6.89 20.89
N MET A 765 -3.67 5.96 21.47
CA MET A 765 -3.65 5.72 22.92
C MET A 765 -2.77 6.77 23.61
N THR A 766 -3.26 8.00 23.66
CA THR A 766 -2.52 9.11 24.26
C THR A 766 -2.37 8.99 25.77
N PRO A 767 -1.38 9.65 26.40
CA PRO A 767 -1.23 9.69 27.85
C PRO A 767 -2.50 10.11 28.59
N ALA A 768 -3.22 11.10 28.08
CA ALA A 768 -4.48 11.54 28.67
C ALA A 768 -5.55 10.44 28.67
N LYS A 769 -5.70 9.69 27.56
CA LYS A 769 -6.64 8.56 27.48
C LYS A 769 -6.24 7.42 28.43
N VAL A 770 -4.96 7.14 28.60
CA VAL A 770 -4.46 6.12 29.53
C VAL A 770 -4.76 6.51 30.98
N LEU A 771 -4.43 7.74 31.38
CA LEU A 771 -4.73 8.24 32.72
C LEU A 771 -6.24 8.25 33.02
N HIS A 772 -7.07 8.63 32.03
CA HIS A 772 -8.52 8.54 32.17
C HIS A 772 -9.00 7.10 32.37
N ALA A 773 -8.50 6.17 31.56
CA ALA A 773 -8.85 4.75 31.67
C ALA A 773 -8.44 4.14 33.02
N LEU A 774 -7.35 4.61 33.62
CA LEU A 774 -6.91 4.22 34.96
C LEU A 774 -7.68 4.93 36.09
N GLY A 775 -8.60 5.86 35.78
CA GLY A 775 -9.34 6.65 36.78
C GLY A 775 -8.51 7.71 37.50
N ALA A 776 -7.32 8.03 36.99
CA ALA A 776 -6.42 9.01 37.61
C ALA A 776 -6.85 10.47 37.38
N VAL A 777 -7.69 10.74 36.38
CA VAL A 777 -8.24 12.08 36.04
C VAL A 777 -9.74 12.03 35.88
N ASN A 778 -10.44 13.00 36.46
CA ASN A 778 -11.88 13.19 36.29
C ASN A 778 -12.14 14.04 35.04
N GLY A 779 -12.98 13.55 34.13
CA GLY A 779 -13.32 14.22 32.87
C GLY A 779 -12.51 13.66 31.69
N GLY A 780 -13.14 12.77 30.92
CA GLY A 780 -12.53 12.18 29.73
C GLY A 780 -12.20 13.23 28.67
N PRO A 781 -11.20 12.99 27.82
CA PRO A 781 -11.02 13.79 26.62
C PRO A 781 -12.26 13.63 25.73
N ARG A 782 -12.86 14.74 25.34
CA ARG A 782 -13.97 14.82 24.39
C ARG A 782 -13.52 14.51 22.97
#